data_0b6bd914a61ef8cfbc81e98f6bbc0786
#
_entry.id   0b6bd914a61ef8cfbc81e98f6bbc0786
#
_cell.length_a   1.000
_cell.length_b   1.000
_cell.length_c   1.000
_cell.angle_alpha   90.00
_cell.angle_beta   90.00
_cell.angle_gamma   90.00
#
_symmetry.space_group_name_H-M   'P 1'
#
loop_
_entity.id
_entity.type
_entity.pdbx_description
1 polymer ?
#
loop_
_entity_poly.entity_id
_entity_poly.type
_entity_poly.pdbx_seq_one_letter_code
_entity_poly.pdbx_strand_id
1 'polypeptide(L)'
;MSQRIMAYLLFPALALSLLAGCALSTGKGRAGTMIASSEAFKYFSGDYSNSEYFLAHKPQTVAVLPFRDAIERSVSFAWEEDPAGIVRRGFYNHVSSLPFKDLELYEVDKRLANAGLDDPAELEKLARTDPGRLKSALGVDAVFMGDVTHFDRIYAGIFSQVAVGCDMQLIDLDNGKMLWNATNVSRAVAGGASLDPIGLAMAAVAAVWNLREVEMLRQTDDLFREIVSTIQVPETELAGAVRPPALHLFTVLNPKPYYTAGNEIAFRIVGDPGCKAYVDLGAFQRGVALSPVSPEMKAALEAQVLEVVKQRSKDTGHELTDDVVAALRKGLAEQEIYEGSFTVEPGQQALGLFAKGYLVNDGGGQAFGLDTVHVVNVDAVPPAAVTGLKTRGLDDKAQLSWDKLVDPTLKGYQVMASATALTGFAQTAQVESPEAMVGNLTNFTPVFFQVRAVDKAGNLGPASESVKVVPLPMEGLYELPKPGSSIKGGPLMGKALLVKANGPFTVLAPLVIGKSSALYVEPGVVIRFAPGAGIQVKGGDLMVFGAKNAPVVLEPSGKKAGPGAWSGVALDGAKRVVLRYARIEKARYGVDVKNSSPELHGVAITRCSQAGLRVDDGGKPVMTCSRLEGNQGSGALLIEGKGVAPQLKNNLFRNNDFQVQCYAPVQIDLRSNYWSRSAPNAAFFTEQPLLDPMLNEPPACVQ
;
A
#
# COMPACT_ATOMS: atom_id res chain seq x y z
N MET A 1 -36.33 -13.65 -28.54
CA MET A 1 -35.62 -13.32 -29.78
C MET A 1 -36.03 -11.93 -30.29
N SER A 2 -36.35 -10.96 -29.44
CA SER A 2 -36.85 -9.64 -29.84
C SER A 2 -36.26 -8.43 -29.12
N GLN A 3 -35.25 -8.59 -28.29
CA GLN A 3 -34.56 -7.47 -27.59
C GLN A 3 -33.10 -7.21 -28.05
N ARG A 4 -32.55 -7.99 -28.99
CA ARG A 4 -31.19 -7.78 -29.52
C ARG A 4 -31.15 -7.07 -30.88
N ILE A 5 -32.28 -6.80 -31.53
CA ILE A 5 -32.31 -6.12 -32.83
C ILE A 5 -32.54 -4.61 -32.67
N MET A 6 -33.01 -4.14 -31.51
CA MET A 6 -33.30 -2.70 -31.28
C MET A 6 -32.02 -1.90 -30.86
N ALA A 7 -30.95 -2.58 -30.46
CA ALA A 7 -29.69 -1.93 -30.09
C ALA A 7 -28.80 -1.57 -31.29
N TYR A 8 -29.00 -2.18 -32.46
CA TYR A 8 -28.19 -1.93 -33.66
C TYR A 8 -28.71 -0.83 -34.58
N LEU A 9 -29.93 -0.31 -34.36
CA LEU A 9 -30.51 0.76 -35.17
C LEU A 9 -30.47 2.15 -34.50
N LEU A 10 -30.09 2.26 -33.24
CA LEU A 10 -29.91 3.54 -32.54
C LEU A 10 -28.51 4.12 -32.61
N PHE A 11 -27.53 3.31 -32.98
CA PHE A 11 -26.13 3.74 -33.06
C PHE A 11 -25.77 4.64 -34.26
N PRO A 12 -26.36 4.46 -35.46
CA PRO A 12 -26.07 5.38 -36.58
C PRO A 12 -26.77 6.76 -36.43
N ALA A 13 -27.89 6.85 -35.71
CA ALA A 13 -28.59 8.11 -35.54
C ALA A 13 -27.89 9.05 -34.50
N LEU A 14 -27.24 8.48 -33.49
CA LEU A 14 -26.45 9.25 -32.51
C LEU A 14 -25.12 9.71 -33.10
N ALA A 15 -24.51 8.93 -33.99
CA ALA A 15 -23.29 9.31 -34.68
C ALA A 15 -23.50 10.45 -35.69
N LEU A 16 -24.69 10.51 -36.34
CA LEU A 16 -25.00 11.61 -37.26
C LEU A 16 -25.40 12.89 -36.54
N SER A 17 -25.92 12.84 -35.32
CA SER A 17 -26.26 14.05 -34.53
C SER A 17 -24.98 14.67 -33.90
N LEU A 18 -23.93 13.89 -33.65
CA LEU A 18 -22.61 14.39 -33.20
C LEU A 18 -21.79 15.01 -34.33
N LEU A 19 -22.02 14.63 -35.58
CA LEU A 19 -21.38 15.23 -36.76
C LEU A 19 -22.03 16.55 -37.18
N ALA A 20 -23.27 16.84 -36.77
CA ALA A 20 -23.97 18.11 -37.07
C ALA A 20 -23.64 19.24 -36.08
N GLY A 21 -23.00 18.92 -34.93
CA GLY A 21 -22.61 19.92 -33.92
C GLY A 21 -21.23 20.57 -34.14
N CYS A 22 -20.48 20.15 -35.15
CA CYS A 22 -19.13 20.65 -35.45
C CYS A 22 -19.08 21.67 -36.61
N ALA A 23 -20.22 22.26 -36.99
CA ALA A 23 -20.24 23.30 -38.00
C ALA A 23 -20.58 24.64 -37.34
N LEU A 24 -19.60 25.57 -37.40
CA LEU A 24 -19.76 27.01 -37.26
C LEU A 24 -20.01 27.58 -35.85
N SER A 25 -18.93 27.82 -35.11
CA SER A 25 -18.79 29.13 -34.47
C SER A 25 -17.65 29.89 -35.15
N THR A 26 -17.95 30.58 -36.19
CA THR A 26 -17.10 31.65 -36.73
C THR A 26 -17.21 32.82 -35.78
N GLY A 27 -16.35 32.84 -34.74
CA GLY A 27 -16.09 34.03 -33.96
C GLY A 27 -15.40 35.03 -34.87
N LYS A 28 -16.02 36.17 -35.15
CA LYS A 28 -15.40 37.28 -35.83
C LYS A 28 -14.31 37.87 -34.92
N GLY A 29 -13.04 37.47 -35.16
CA GLY A 29 -11.90 38.10 -34.55
C GLY A 29 -11.83 39.60 -34.95
N ARG A 30 -11.76 40.49 -33.99
CA ARG A 30 -11.36 41.88 -34.22
C ARG A 30 -9.89 41.89 -34.63
N ALA A 31 -9.62 42.34 -35.83
CA ALA A 31 -8.27 42.58 -36.35
C ALA A 31 -7.58 43.63 -35.46
N GLY A 32 -6.73 43.18 -34.53
CA GLY A 32 -5.73 44.02 -33.89
C GLY A 32 -4.60 44.27 -34.88
N THR A 33 -4.08 45.47 -34.91
CA THR A 33 -3.02 45.95 -35.80
C THR A 33 -1.79 45.05 -35.71
N MET A 34 -1.49 44.34 -36.81
CA MET A 34 -0.30 43.48 -36.93
C MET A 34 0.94 44.37 -37.08
N ILE A 35 1.93 44.17 -36.20
CA ILE A 35 3.32 44.49 -36.50
C ILE A 35 3.96 43.18 -36.96
N ALA A 36 4.28 43.13 -38.27
CA ALA A 36 4.81 41.98 -38.93
C ALA A 36 6.29 41.78 -38.59
N SER A 37 6.63 40.67 -37.97
CA SER A 37 7.96 40.09 -38.16
C SER A 37 7.87 38.58 -37.94
N SER A 38 7.92 37.86 -39.04
CA SER A 38 8.05 36.43 -39.30
C SER A 38 6.77 35.69 -39.71
N GLU A 39 6.91 34.87 -40.75
CA GLU A 39 5.83 34.08 -41.36
C GLU A 39 5.17 33.00 -40.45
N ALA A 40 5.63 32.86 -39.22
CA ALA A 40 5.14 31.86 -38.25
C ALA A 40 3.81 32.28 -37.55
N PHE A 41 3.36 33.52 -37.69
CA PHE A 41 2.27 34.09 -36.86
C PHE A 41 0.89 34.15 -37.55
N LYS A 42 0.68 33.38 -38.61
CA LYS A 42 -0.56 33.50 -39.41
C LYS A 42 -1.83 32.89 -38.80
N TYR A 43 -1.78 32.12 -37.70
CA TYR A 43 -2.94 31.34 -37.26
C TYR A 43 -3.14 31.25 -35.74
N PHE A 44 -3.06 32.34 -34.96
CA PHE A 44 -3.57 32.30 -33.60
C PHE A 44 -5.10 32.25 -33.64
N SER A 45 -5.71 31.22 -33.10
CA SER A 45 -7.14 30.96 -33.14
C SER A 45 -7.90 31.46 -31.88
N GLY A 46 -7.20 32.03 -30.90
CA GLY A 46 -7.72 32.51 -29.63
C GLY A 46 -7.87 34.04 -29.58
N ASP A 47 -8.30 34.53 -28.43
CA ASP A 47 -8.39 35.96 -28.12
C ASP A 47 -7.24 36.37 -27.22
N TYR A 48 -6.62 37.54 -27.46
CA TYR A 48 -5.60 38.08 -26.58
C TYR A 48 -5.64 39.61 -26.53
N SER A 49 -5.11 40.19 -25.46
CA SER A 49 -4.89 41.62 -25.36
C SER A 49 -3.63 41.97 -24.59
N ASN A 50 -2.95 43.03 -25.02
CA ASN A 50 -1.86 43.67 -24.29
C ASN A 50 -2.34 45.04 -23.84
N SER A 51 -2.17 45.40 -22.56
CA SER A 51 -2.56 46.72 -22.07
C SER A 51 -1.57 47.81 -22.52
N GLU A 52 -2.05 49.04 -22.75
CA GLU A 52 -1.16 50.16 -23.03
C GLU A 52 -0.15 50.40 -21.91
N TYR A 53 -0.55 50.11 -20.67
CA TYR A 53 0.34 50.18 -19.51
C TYR A 53 1.50 49.17 -19.60
N PHE A 54 1.28 47.99 -20.11
CA PHE A 54 2.32 46.97 -20.30
C PHE A 54 3.39 47.42 -21.30
N LEU A 55 2.99 48.09 -22.36
CA LEU A 55 3.93 48.64 -23.37
C LEU A 55 4.89 49.66 -22.77
N ALA A 56 4.43 50.43 -21.77
CA ALA A 56 5.21 51.48 -21.11
C ALA A 56 6.00 50.97 -19.87
N HIS A 57 5.47 49.92 -19.20
CA HIS A 57 5.98 49.43 -17.92
C HIS A 57 6.17 47.89 -17.98
N LYS A 58 7.30 47.47 -18.56
CA LYS A 58 7.62 46.06 -18.71
C LYS A 58 8.24 45.46 -17.44
N PRO A 59 7.68 44.40 -16.87
CA PRO A 59 8.29 43.71 -15.73
C PRO A 59 9.65 43.12 -16.16
N GLN A 60 10.63 43.15 -15.27
CA GLN A 60 11.92 42.52 -15.50
C GLN A 60 11.93 41.08 -14.96
N THR A 61 11.22 40.86 -13.85
CA THR A 61 11.17 39.59 -13.16
C THR A 61 9.74 39.06 -13.11
N VAL A 62 9.58 37.77 -13.42
CA VAL A 62 8.25 37.14 -13.47
C VAL A 62 8.24 35.80 -12.72
N ALA A 63 7.06 35.40 -12.27
CA ALA A 63 6.83 34.04 -11.76
C ALA A 63 5.55 33.46 -12.37
N VAL A 64 5.51 32.14 -12.53
CA VAL A 64 4.31 31.43 -12.97
C VAL A 64 3.68 30.77 -11.74
N LEU A 65 2.53 31.26 -11.30
CA LEU A 65 1.79 30.76 -10.14
C LEU A 65 1.20 29.37 -10.41
N PRO A 66 0.81 28.61 -9.37
CA PRO A 66 -0.03 27.43 -9.53
C PRO A 66 -1.30 27.76 -10.32
N PHE A 67 -1.62 26.94 -11.33
CA PHE A 67 -2.80 27.12 -12.15
C PHE A 67 -4.02 26.51 -11.48
N ARG A 68 -5.20 27.03 -11.82
CA ARG A 68 -6.48 26.52 -11.35
C ARG A 68 -7.03 25.47 -12.33
N ASP A 69 -7.53 24.36 -11.81
CA ASP A 69 -8.33 23.42 -12.58
C ASP A 69 -9.78 23.95 -12.66
N ALA A 70 -10.12 24.54 -13.80
CA ALA A 70 -11.45 25.08 -14.11
C ALA A 70 -12.20 24.23 -15.15
N ILE A 71 -11.86 22.93 -15.27
CA ILE A 71 -12.47 22.01 -16.23
C ILE A 71 -13.90 21.68 -15.80
N GLU A 72 -14.88 21.96 -16.66
CA GLU A 72 -16.27 21.52 -16.46
C GLU A 72 -16.38 20.01 -16.71
N ARG A 73 -16.40 19.22 -15.64
CA ARG A 73 -16.49 17.75 -15.71
C ARG A 73 -17.92 17.28 -15.79
N SER A 74 -18.35 16.82 -16.96
CA SER A 74 -19.66 16.18 -17.15
C SER A 74 -19.72 14.71 -16.71
N VAL A 75 -18.59 14.04 -16.55
CA VAL A 75 -18.47 12.64 -16.07
C VAL A 75 -17.21 12.53 -15.22
N SER A 76 -17.29 11.91 -14.02
CA SER A 76 -16.15 11.70 -13.13
C SER A 76 -15.22 10.62 -13.69
N PHE A 77 -14.31 10.98 -14.57
CA PHE A 77 -13.09 10.20 -14.77
C PHE A 77 -12.07 10.68 -13.74
N ALA A 78 -11.64 9.78 -12.87
CA ALA A 78 -10.50 10.03 -11.99
C ALA A 78 -9.26 10.07 -12.88
N TRP A 79 -8.71 11.27 -13.11
CA TRP A 79 -7.38 11.42 -13.67
C TRP A 79 -6.38 11.04 -12.57
N GLU A 80 -5.44 10.17 -12.87
CA GLU A 80 -4.28 9.90 -12.00
C GLU A 80 -3.28 11.07 -12.01
N GLU A 81 -3.49 12.06 -12.88
CA GLU A 81 -2.59 13.16 -13.19
C GLU A 81 -3.22 14.51 -12.83
N ASP A 82 -2.36 15.48 -12.51
CA ASP A 82 -2.72 16.87 -12.27
C ASP A 82 -2.70 17.70 -13.58
N PRO A 83 -3.85 17.94 -14.24
CA PRO A 83 -3.90 18.72 -15.48
C PRO A 83 -3.37 20.13 -15.32
N ALA A 84 -3.66 20.78 -14.20
CA ALA A 84 -3.23 22.15 -13.94
C ALA A 84 -1.70 22.24 -13.80
N GLY A 85 -1.09 21.27 -13.14
CA GLY A 85 0.36 21.17 -13.03
C GLY A 85 1.04 20.88 -14.36
N ILE A 86 0.51 19.96 -15.19
CA ILE A 86 1.04 19.66 -16.53
C ILE A 86 1.00 20.92 -17.42
N VAL A 87 -0.14 21.57 -17.48
CA VAL A 87 -0.35 22.78 -18.29
C VAL A 87 0.55 23.92 -17.80
N ARG A 88 0.70 24.13 -16.49
CA ARG A 88 1.59 25.11 -15.89
C ARG A 88 3.05 24.88 -16.31
N ARG A 89 3.54 23.65 -16.24
CA ARG A 89 4.91 23.30 -16.64
C ARG A 89 5.15 23.53 -18.13
N GLY A 90 4.19 23.13 -18.97
CA GLY A 90 4.25 23.40 -20.41
C GLY A 90 4.31 24.91 -20.73
N PHE A 91 3.49 25.70 -20.06
CA PHE A 91 3.52 27.18 -20.22
C PHE A 91 4.85 27.76 -19.76
N TYR A 92 5.36 27.34 -18.61
CA TYR A 92 6.65 27.82 -18.09
C TYR A 92 7.81 27.57 -19.06
N ASN A 93 7.85 26.45 -19.76
CA ASN A 93 8.86 26.17 -20.78
C ASN A 93 8.93 27.23 -21.84
N HIS A 94 7.80 27.76 -22.28
CA HIS A 94 7.73 28.79 -23.31
C HIS A 94 7.98 30.20 -22.76
N VAL A 95 7.48 30.53 -21.57
CA VAL A 95 7.72 31.81 -20.90
C VAL A 95 9.20 32.01 -20.60
N SER A 96 9.90 30.96 -20.17
CA SER A 96 11.35 31.02 -19.87
C SER A 96 12.21 31.32 -21.12
N SER A 97 11.65 31.20 -22.33
CA SER A 97 12.32 31.61 -23.56
C SER A 97 12.19 33.13 -23.85
N LEU A 98 11.30 33.82 -23.13
CA LEU A 98 11.13 35.26 -23.26
C LEU A 98 12.22 36.01 -22.47
N PRO A 99 12.47 37.28 -22.78
CA PRO A 99 13.52 38.09 -22.14
C PRO A 99 13.13 38.56 -20.73
N PHE A 100 12.37 37.78 -19.99
CA PHE A 100 12.11 37.98 -18.57
C PHE A 100 13.09 37.16 -17.73
N LYS A 101 13.44 37.68 -16.57
CA LYS A 101 14.11 36.86 -15.54
C LYS A 101 13.02 36.09 -14.77
N ASP A 102 12.82 34.84 -15.07
CA ASP A 102 11.82 34.00 -14.46
C ASP A 102 12.30 33.42 -13.14
N LEU A 103 11.38 33.25 -12.17
CA LEU A 103 11.59 32.49 -10.95
C LEU A 103 11.22 31.04 -11.22
N GLU A 104 12.12 30.10 -10.92
CA GLU A 104 11.88 28.66 -11.11
C GLU A 104 10.65 28.18 -10.36
N LEU A 105 9.86 27.27 -10.97
CA LEU A 105 8.60 26.78 -10.40
C LEU A 105 8.76 26.22 -8.98
N TYR A 106 9.83 25.47 -8.73
CA TYR A 106 10.13 24.96 -7.39
C TYR A 106 10.30 26.07 -6.34
N GLU A 107 11.02 27.15 -6.70
CA GLU A 107 11.19 28.30 -5.79
C GLU A 107 9.88 29.08 -5.60
N VAL A 108 9.04 29.16 -6.64
CA VAL A 108 7.69 29.74 -6.52
C VAL A 108 6.88 28.96 -5.50
N ASP A 109 6.77 27.64 -5.67
CA ASP A 109 5.95 26.78 -4.80
C ASP A 109 6.47 26.79 -3.36
N LYS A 110 7.78 26.71 -3.18
CA LYS A 110 8.42 26.79 -1.86
C LYS A 110 8.17 28.13 -1.15
N ARG A 111 8.29 29.24 -1.87
CA ARG A 111 8.07 30.58 -1.29
C ARG A 111 6.60 30.79 -0.95
N LEU A 112 5.67 30.35 -1.80
CA LEU A 112 4.24 30.40 -1.54
C LEU A 112 3.87 29.55 -0.31
N ALA A 113 4.35 28.31 -0.20
CA ALA A 113 4.13 27.45 0.94
C ALA A 113 4.66 28.06 2.24
N ASN A 114 5.87 28.64 2.22
CA ASN A 114 6.43 29.33 3.37
C ASN A 114 5.62 30.57 3.81
N ALA A 115 4.91 31.20 2.86
CA ALA A 115 4.02 32.33 3.13
C ALA A 115 2.58 31.92 3.49
N GLY A 116 2.26 30.61 3.46
CA GLY A 116 0.92 30.07 3.66
C GLY A 116 -0.05 30.47 2.54
N LEU A 117 0.42 30.50 1.30
CA LEU A 117 -0.28 30.94 0.10
C LEU A 117 -0.23 29.83 -0.96
N ASP A 118 -0.99 28.76 -0.77
CA ASP A 118 -0.95 27.57 -1.64
C ASP A 118 -2.25 27.30 -2.41
N ASP A 119 -3.34 28.02 -2.13
CA ASP A 119 -4.61 27.91 -2.87
C ASP A 119 -4.61 28.81 -4.14
N PRO A 120 -4.68 28.23 -5.38
CA PRO A 120 -4.70 28.98 -6.61
C PRO A 120 -5.82 30.03 -6.70
N ALA A 121 -7.00 29.76 -6.15
CA ALA A 121 -8.12 30.70 -6.16
C ALA A 121 -7.87 31.91 -5.23
N GLU A 122 -7.21 31.69 -4.08
CA GLU A 122 -6.79 32.76 -3.20
C GLU A 122 -5.67 33.59 -3.84
N LEU A 123 -4.72 32.95 -4.52
CA LEU A 123 -3.62 33.64 -5.23
C LEU A 123 -4.15 34.58 -6.31
N GLU A 124 -5.13 34.14 -7.11
CA GLU A 124 -5.76 35.00 -8.13
C GLU A 124 -6.40 36.24 -7.52
N LYS A 125 -7.16 36.07 -6.44
CA LYS A 125 -7.77 37.18 -5.72
C LYS A 125 -6.71 38.13 -5.15
N LEU A 126 -5.67 37.57 -4.55
CA LEU A 126 -4.60 38.31 -3.88
C LEU A 126 -3.81 39.15 -4.88
N ALA A 127 -3.49 38.60 -6.06
CA ALA A 127 -2.79 39.32 -7.13
C ALA A 127 -3.50 40.63 -7.57
N ARG A 128 -4.82 40.71 -7.40
CA ARG A 128 -5.63 41.88 -7.75
C ARG A 128 -5.93 42.79 -6.57
N THR A 129 -6.11 42.22 -5.35
CA THR A 129 -6.60 42.99 -4.18
C THR A 129 -5.47 43.42 -3.24
N ASP A 130 -4.39 42.65 -3.17
CA ASP A 130 -3.21 42.92 -2.35
C ASP A 130 -1.94 42.36 -3.03
N PRO A 131 -1.57 42.89 -4.20
CA PRO A 131 -0.42 42.41 -4.98
C PRO A 131 0.90 42.56 -4.22
N GLY A 132 1.00 43.50 -3.31
CA GLY A 132 2.18 43.74 -2.48
C GLY A 132 2.55 42.55 -1.57
N ARG A 133 1.56 41.80 -1.13
CA ARG A 133 1.79 40.58 -0.36
C ARG A 133 2.44 39.47 -1.20
N LEU A 134 1.99 39.30 -2.46
CA LEU A 134 2.62 38.36 -3.39
C LEU A 134 4.03 38.82 -3.79
N LYS A 135 4.19 40.15 -4.06
CA LYS A 135 5.51 40.74 -4.34
C LYS A 135 6.50 40.47 -3.20
N SER A 136 6.06 40.65 -1.96
CA SER A 136 6.89 40.40 -0.77
C SER A 136 7.26 38.92 -0.62
N ALA A 137 6.35 38.02 -0.95
CA ALA A 137 6.59 36.56 -0.86
C ALA A 137 7.52 36.06 -1.96
N LEU A 138 7.30 36.48 -3.20
CA LEU A 138 7.97 35.94 -4.38
C LEU A 138 9.21 36.75 -4.79
N GLY A 139 9.22 38.06 -4.57
CA GLY A 139 10.32 38.96 -4.97
C GLY A 139 10.38 39.19 -6.48
N VAL A 140 9.25 39.19 -7.17
CA VAL A 140 9.12 39.44 -8.63
C VAL A 140 8.23 40.63 -8.93
N ASP A 141 8.34 41.20 -10.16
CA ASP A 141 7.57 42.37 -10.56
C ASP A 141 6.16 42.01 -11.05
N ALA A 142 5.99 40.85 -11.69
CA ALA A 142 4.71 40.40 -12.21
C ALA A 142 4.54 38.87 -12.09
N VAL A 143 3.29 38.43 -12.16
CA VAL A 143 2.96 36.98 -12.08
C VAL A 143 2.07 36.56 -13.24
N PHE A 144 2.38 35.41 -13.81
CA PHE A 144 1.48 34.70 -14.70
C PHE A 144 0.53 33.81 -13.87
N MET A 145 -0.75 33.87 -14.20
CA MET A 145 -1.81 33.04 -13.65
C MET A 145 -2.55 32.36 -14.79
N GLY A 146 -3.11 31.18 -14.55
CA GLY A 146 -3.84 30.45 -15.57
C GLY A 146 -4.96 29.58 -15.01
N ASP A 147 -6.06 29.51 -15.76
CA ASP A 147 -7.15 28.58 -15.58
C ASP A 147 -7.10 27.54 -16.70
N VAL A 148 -7.03 26.27 -16.35
CA VAL A 148 -7.14 25.19 -17.31
C VAL A 148 -8.61 24.91 -17.55
N THR A 149 -9.09 25.22 -18.76
CA THR A 149 -10.51 25.11 -19.13
C THR A 149 -10.85 23.82 -19.85
N HIS A 150 -9.88 23.26 -20.57
CA HIS A 150 -10.03 21.99 -21.28
C HIS A 150 -8.77 21.14 -21.11
N PHE A 151 -8.96 19.88 -20.78
CA PHE A 151 -7.90 18.88 -20.75
C PHE A 151 -8.55 17.52 -20.99
N ASP A 152 -8.95 17.30 -22.25
CA ASP A 152 -9.78 16.16 -22.62
C ASP A 152 -9.04 15.22 -23.56
N ARG A 153 -9.22 13.94 -23.32
CA ARG A 153 -8.73 12.85 -24.16
C ARG A 153 -9.88 11.90 -24.45
N ILE A 154 -10.40 11.96 -25.66
CA ILE A 154 -11.50 11.12 -26.08
C ILE A 154 -10.96 9.98 -26.96
N TYR A 155 -11.17 8.75 -26.53
CA TYR A 155 -10.91 7.56 -27.32
C TYR A 155 -12.25 7.00 -27.82
N ALA A 156 -12.47 7.01 -29.13
CA ALA A 156 -13.60 6.38 -29.77
C ALA A 156 -13.11 5.41 -30.87
N GLY A 157 -12.67 4.23 -30.46
CA GLY A 157 -12.13 3.22 -31.40
C GLY A 157 -10.85 3.68 -32.10
N ILE A 158 -10.94 4.04 -33.38
CA ILE A 158 -9.81 4.51 -34.20
C ILE A 158 -9.53 6.01 -34.12
N PHE A 159 -10.38 6.77 -33.41
CA PHE A 159 -10.22 8.21 -33.23
C PHE A 159 -9.77 8.54 -31.82
N SER A 160 -8.67 9.28 -31.69
CA SER A 160 -8.34 9.95 -30.44
C SER A 160 -8.40 11.45 -30.69
N GLN A 161 -9.13 12.16 -29.85
CA GLN A 161 -9.13 13.63 -29.80
C GLN A 161 -8.49 14.06 -28.51
N VAL A 162 -7.56 14.98 -28.61
CA VAL A 162 -6.94 15.68 -27.47
C VAL A 162 -7.30 17.14 -27.58
N ALA A 163 -7.82 17.71 -26.49
CA ALA A 163 -8.08 19.13 -26.39
C ALA A 163 -7.40 19.67 -25.12
N VAL A 164 -6.58 20.70 -25.27
CA VAL A 164 -6.00 21.47 -24.17
C VAL A 164 -6.40 22.92 -24.33
N GLY A 165 -6.98 23.53 -23.30
CA GLY A 165 -7.39 24.93 -23.34
C GLY A 165 -7.09 25.62 -22.02
N CYS A 166 -6.75 26.90 -22.11
CA CYS A 166 -6.48 27.72 -20.94
C CYS A 166 -6.79 29.17 -21.13
N ASP A 167 -7.08 29.85 -20.03
CA ASP A 167 -7.18 31.29 -19.90
C ASP A 167 -6.00 31.79 -19.09
N MET A 168 -5.18 32.64 -19.67
CA MET A 168 -3.90 33.07 -19.12
C MET A 168 -3.88 34.59 -18.89
N GLN A 169 -3.21 35.03 -17.84
CA GLN A 169 -3.11 36.44 -17.48
C GLN A 169 -1.72 36.76 -16.91
N LEU A 170 -1.23 37.95 -17.20
CA LEU A 170 -0.06 38.55 -16.57
C LEU A 170 -0.49 39.75 -15.74
N ILE A 171 -0.19 39.74 -14.44
CA ILE A 171 -0.59 40.77 -13.47
C ILE A 171 0.65 41.44 -12.90
N ASP A 172 0.68 42.78 -12.92
CA ASP A 172 1.70 43.62 -12.27
C ASP A 172 1.51 43.60 -10.75
N LEU A 173 2.55 43.28 -10.01
CA LEU A 173 2.52 43.20 -8.55
C LEU A 173 2.76 44.54 -7.83
N ASP A 174 3.01 45.64 -8.57
CA ASP A 174 3.07 46.96 -7.98
C ASP A 174 1.68 47.60 -7.80
N ASN A 175 0.73 47.23 -8.67
CA ASN A 175 -0.57 47.89 -8.69
C ASN A 175 -1.76 46.97 -8.98
N GLY A 176 -1.56 45.68 -9.19
CA GLY A 176 -2.61 44.68 -9.48
C GLY A 176 -3.24 44.81 -10.88
N LYS A 177 -2.66 45.58 -11.78
CA LYS A 177 -3.19 45.77 -13.13
C LYS A 177 -2.85 44.57 -14.01
N MET A 178 -3.80 44.22 -14.86
CA MET A 178 -3.59 43.22 -15.91
C MET A 178 -2.73 43.83 -17.02
N LEU A 179 -1.60 43.20 -17.30
CA LEU A 179 -0.66 43.60 -18.34
C LEU A 179 -1.02 42.94 -19.67
N TRP A 180 -1.32 41.64 -19.62
CA TRP A 180 -1.64 40.83 -20.79
C TRP A 180 -2.64 39.74 -20.40
N ASN A 181 -3.45 39.32 -21.34
CA ASN A 181 -4.26 38.12 -21.23
C ASN A 181 -4.38 37.41 -22.58
N ALA A 182 -4.56 36.09 -22.54
CA ALA A 182 -4.85 35.29 -23.72
C ALA A 182 -5.72 34.07 -23.33
N THR A 183 -6.65 33.74 -24.22
CA THR A 183 -7.51 32.56 -24.13
C THR A 183 -7.37 31.76 -25.41
N ASN A 184 -7.05 30.50 -25.32
CA ASN A 184 -6.98 29.62 -26.47
C ASN A 184 -7.32 28.16 -26.11
N VAL A 185 -7.83 27.42 -27.08
CA VAL A 185 -8.10 25.98 -26.99
C VAL A 185 -7.50 25.29 -28.20
N SER A 186 -6.42 24.54 -28.00
CA SER A 186 -5.84 23.72 -29.06
C SER A 186 -6.52 22.34 -29.09
N ARG A 187 -6.88 21.88 -30.28
CA ARG A 187 -7.54 20.60 -30.50
C ARG A 187 -6.83 19.82 -31.61
N ALA A 188 -6.37 18.62 -31.29
CA ALA A 188 -5.91 17.68 -32.30
C ALA A 188 -6.87 16.50 -32.44
N VAL A 189 -7.16 16.17 -33.66
CA VAL A 189 -7.87 14.94 -34.03
C VAL A 189 -6.85 14.01 -34.68
N ALA A 190 -6.53 12.91 -34.03
CA ALA A 190 -5.63 11.91 -34.63
C ALA A 190 -6.33 11.24 -35.81
N GLY A 191 -5.88 11.54 -36.97
CA GLY A 191 -6.40 11.14 -38.29
C GLY A 191 -5.91 12.08 -39.41
N GLY A 192 -5.43 13.29 -39.05
CA GLY A 192 -4.71 14.20 -39.92
C GLY A 192 -3.24 14.18 -39.58
N ALA A 193 -2.45 13.28 -40.17
CA ALA A 193 -1.02 13.27 -39.97
C ALA A 193 -0.43 14.60 -40.48
N SER A 194 0.20 15.35 -39.58
CA SER A 194 1.24 16.27 -40.00
C SER A 194 2.30 15.39 -40.66
N LEU A 195 2.43 15.51 -41.98
CA LEU A 195 3.43 14.80 -42.78
C LEU A 195 4.84 15.43 -42.64
N ASP A 196 5.05 16.23 -41.61
CA ASP A 196 6.38 16.71 -41.23
C ASP A 196 7.22 15.50 -40.75
N PRO A 197 8.32 15.16 -41.45
CA PRO A 197 9.16 14.03 -41.12
C PRO A 197 9.70 14.05 -39.68
N ILE A 198 9.98 15.24 -39.15
CA ILE A 198 10.49 15.42 -37.78
C ILE A 198 9.39 15.12 -36.76
N GLY A 199 8.19 15.64 -36.97
CA GLY A 199 7.04 15.38 -36.10
C GLY A 199 6.65 13.90 -36.09
N LEU A 200 6.74 13.21 -37.24
CA LEU A 200 6.48 11.76 -37.33
C LEU A 200 7.57 10.95 -36.61
N ALA A 201 8.85 11.37 -36.75
CA ALA A 201 9.98 10.75 -36.05
C ALA A 201 9.81 10.88 -34.54
N MET A 202 9.47 12.05 -34.05
CA MET A 202 9.28 12.31 -32.63
C MET A 202 8.08 11.56 -32.03
N ALA A 203 6.96 11.49 -32.76
CA ALA A 203 5.79 10.71 -32.34
C ALA A 203 6.13 9.21 -32.25
N ALA A 204 6.98 8.71 -33.15
CA ALA A 204 7.43 7.32 -33.14
C ALA A 204 8.44 7.04 -32.01
N VAL A 205 9.40 7.93 -31.78
CA VAL A 205 10.34 7.88 -30.64
C VAL A 205 9.57 7.80 -29.32
N ALA A 206 8.59 8.67 -29.16
CA ALA A 206 7.74 8.69 -27.98
C ALA A 206 6.92 7.43 -27.78
N ALA A 207 6.40 6.85 -28.85
CA ALA A 207 5.64 5.60 -28.78
C ALA A 207 6.52 4.39 -28.40
N VAL A 208 7.79 4.34 -28.86
CA VAL A 208 8.75 3.29 -28.49
C VAL A 208 9.09 3.35 -27.00
N TRP A 209 9.20 4.54 -26.46
CA TRP A 209 9.58 4.73 -25.07
C TRP A 209 8.38 4.68 -24.10
N ASN A 210 7.23 4.16 -24.59
CA ASN A 210 6.00 4.00 -23.81
C ASN A 210 5.50 5.30 -23.17
N LEU A 211 5.83 6.43 -23.78
CA LEU A 211 5.34 7.75 -23.37
C LEU A 211 3.88 7.89 -23.83
N ARG A 212 2.95 7.40 -23.00
CA ARG A 212 1.49 7.38 -23.30
C ARG A 212 0.89 8.76 -23.53
N GLU A 213 1.63 9.82 -23.23
CA GLU A 213 1.12 11.19 -23.13
C GLU A 213 1.67 12.16 -24.17
N VAL A 214 2.47 11.67 -25.12
CA VAL A 214 3.17 12.53 -26.09
C VAL A 214 2.24 13.37 -26.93
N GLU A 215 1.07 12.87 -27.29
CA GLU A 215 0.10 13.67 -28.04
C GLU A 215 -0.45 14.82 -27.20
N MET A 216 -0.70 14.59 -25.91
CA MET A 216 -1.11 15.62 -24.98
C MET A 216 -0.02 16.68 -24.78
N LEU A 217 1.23 16.23 -24.62
CA LEU A 217 2.38 17.12 -24.47
C LEU A 217 2.60 17.98 -25.72
N ARG A 218 2.48 17.38 -26.91
CA ARG A 218 2.58 18.11 -28.17
C ARG A 218 1.50 19.15 -28.32
N GLN A 219 0.25 18.83 -27.99
CA GLN A 219 -0.85 19.80 -28.05
C GLN A 219 -0.66 20.93 -27.03
N THR A 220 -0.11 20.61 -25.86
CA THR A 220 0.26 21.57 -24.84
C THR A 220 1.38 22.49 -25.33
N ASP A 221 2.40 21.93 -25.99
CA ASP A 221 3.52 22.67 -26.56
C ASP A 221 3.06 23.62 -27.68
N ASP A 222 2.27 23.13 -28.63
CA ASP A 222 1.72 23.95 -29.73
C ASP A 222 0.84 25.07 -29.19
N LEU A 223 -0.03 24.79 -28.22
CA LEU A 223 -0.88 25.77 -27.55
C LEU A 223 -0.05 26.90 -26.93
N PHE A 224 0.98 26.59 -26.18
CA PHE A 224 1.77 27.61 -25.49
C PHE A 224 2.73 28.35 -26.39
N ARG A 225 3.24 27.74 -27.44
CA ARG A 225 3.99 28.45 -28.47
C ARG A 225 3.13 29.55 -29.09
N GLU A 226 1.87 29.25 -29.39
CA GLU A 226 0.92 30.23 -29.91
C GLU A 226 0.59 31.31 -28.88
N ILE A 227 0.24 30.95 -27.65
CA ILE A 227 -0.15 31.89 -26.59
C ILE A 227 1.00 32.81 -26.21
N VAL A 228 2.21 32.28 -25.99
CA VAL A 228 3.38 33.05 -25.58
C VAL A 228 3.81 34.03 -26.68
N SER A 229 3.59 33.67 -27.96
CA SER A 229 3.86 34.57 -29.09
C SER A 229 3.02 35.86 -29.10
N THR A 230 1.90 35.87 -28.35
CA THR A 230 1.04 37.07 -28.24
C THR A 230 1.54 38.08 -27.21
N ILE A 231 2.53 37.70 -26.37
CA ILE A 231 3.13 38.59 -25.38
C ILE A 231 4.09 39.54 -26.10
N GLN A 232 3.78 40.83 -26.08
CA GLN A 232 4.66 41.82 -26.65
C GLN A 232 5.88 42.06 -25.75
N VAL A 233 7.00 41.46 -26.13
CA VAL A 233 8.31 41.74 -25.52
C VAL A 233 9.07 42.81 -26.29
N PRO A 234 10.00 43.57 -25.68
CA PRO A 234 10.89 44.44 -26.42
C PRO A 234 11.70 43.62 -27.42
N GLU A 235 11.84 44.09 -28.64
CA GLU A 235 12.89 43.65 -29.54
C GLU A 235 14.23 43.99 -28.88
N THR A 236 14.77 43.05 -28.12
CA THR A 236 16.19 43.11 -27.76
C THR A 236 16.95 42.78 -29.03
N GLU A 237 17.92 43.60 -29.37
CA GLU A 237 18.80 43.44 -30.52
C GLU A 237 19.40 42.00 -30.51
N LEU A 238 18.76 41.10 -31.22
CA LEU A 238 19.25 39.74 -31.52
C LEU A 238 20.37 39.75 -32.59
N ALA A 239 20.91 40.97 -32.90
CA ALA A 239 22.05 41.13 -33.79
C ALA A 239 23.31 40.57 -33.11
N GLY A 240 23.60 39.30 -33.35
CA GLY A 240 24.78 38.60 -32.84
C GLY A 240 24.48 37.41 -31.89
N ALA A 241 23.25 37.11 -31.57
CA ALA A 241 22.88 35.97 -30.75
C ALA A 241 23.20 34.65 -31.46
N VAL A 242 23.99 33.82 -30.85
CA VAL A 242 24.25 32.45 -31.29
C VAL A 242 22.93 31.68 -31.30
N ARG A 243 22.61 31.08 -32.44
CA ARG A 243 21.38 30.27 -32.56
C ARG A 243 21.37 29.14 -31.51
N PRO A 244 20.36 29.03 -30.67
CA PRO A 244 20.25 27.90 -29.74
C PRO A 244 20.09 26.61 -30.53
N PRO A 245 20.60 25.50 -29.98
CA PRO A 245 20.39 24.15 -30.56
C PRO A 245 18.92 23.77 -30.48
N ALA A 246 18.47 22.84 -31.34
CA ALA A 246 17.12 22.28 -31.23
C ALA A 246 17.10 21.24 -30.14
N LEU A 247 16.22 21.38 -29.16
CA LEU A 247 15.90 20.37 -28.15
C LEU A 247 14.50 19.86 -28.45
N HIS A 248 14.41 18.63 -28.92
CA HIS A 248 13.17 18.01 -29.41
C HIS A 248 12.41 17.28 -28.31
N LEU A 249 13.13 16.65 -27.38
CA LEU A 249 12.54 15.89 -26.28
C LEU A 249 13.45 15.93 -25.06
N PHE A 250 12.85 16.13 -23.92
CA PHE A 250 13.47 15.87 -22.61
C PHE A 250 12.52 15.09 -21.74
N THR A 251 13.03 14.04 -21.05
CA THR A 251 12.19 13.22 -20.16
C THR A 251 13.01 12.50 -19.10
N VAL A 252 12.35 12.21 -17.99
CA VAL A 252 12.82 11.27 -16.95
C VAL A 252 12.53 9.85 -17.40
N LEU A 253 13.54 8.99 -17.37
CA LEU A 253 13.38 7.57 -17.69
C LEU A 253 12.93 6.77 -16.47
N ASN A 254 12.03 5.80 -16.68
CA ASN A 254 11.52 4.93 -15.61
C ASN A 254 11.04 5.71 -14.36
N PRO A 255 10.09 6.65 -14.52
CA PRO A 255 9.62 7.49 -13.43
C PRO A 255 9.02 6.66 -12.30
N LYS A 256 9.27 7.09 -11.07
CA LYS A 256 8.77 6.48 -9.84
C LYS A 256 8.03 7.52 -9.00
N PRO A 257 7.01 7.11 -8.24
CA PRO A 257 6.36 8.03 -7.30
C PRO A 257 7.33 8.65 -6.29
N TYR A 258 8.32 7.84 -5.85
CA TYR A 258 9.40 8.25 -4.97
C TYR A 258 10.70 7.52 -5.35
N TYR A 259 11.83 8.23 -5.19
CA TYR A 259 13.17 7.67 -5.33
C TYR A 259 13.82 7.63 -3.95
N THR A 260 14.24 6.43 -3.54
CA THR A 260 14.90 6.16 -2.25
C THR A 260 16.40 5.98 -2.43
N ALA A 261 17.15 5.85 -1.34
CA ALA A 261 18.58 5.62 -1.37
C ALA A 261 18.98 4.45 -2.29
N GLY A 262 19.99 4.67 -3.13
CA GLY A 262 20.46 3.72 -4.13
C GLY A 262 19.61 3.66 -5.40
N ASN A 263 18.50 4.40 -5.49
CA ASN A 263 17.77 4.51 -6.74
C ASN A 263 18.50 5.44 -7.70
N GLU A 264 18.45 5.08 -8.98
CA GLU A 264 18.96 5.88 -10.08
C GLU A 264 17.81 6.65 -10.73
N ILE A 265 17.99 7.96 -10.93
CA ILE A 265 17.10 8.83 -11.69
C ILE A 265 17.80 9.07 -13.02
N ALA A 266 17.30 8.45 -14.08
CA ALA A 266 17.89 8.55 -15.40
C ALA A 266 17.12 9.52 -16.30
N PHE A 267 17.86 10.20 -17.17
CA PHE A 267 17.35 11.26 -18.04
C PHE A 267 17.75 11.01 -19.49
N ARG A 268 16.92 11.53 -20.40
CA ARG A 268 17.18 11.50 -21.85
C ARG A 268 16.83 12.83 -22.48
N ILE A 269 17.74 13.33 -23.30
CA ILE A 269 17.52 14.46 -24.20
C ILE A 269 17.67 13.97 -25.64
N VAL A 270 16.81 14.45 -26.54
CA VAL A 270 16.94 14.28 -27.99
C VAL A 270 17.02 15.67 -28.61
N GLY A 271 18.02 15.91 -29.40
CA GLY A 271 18.21 17.22 -30.05
C GLY A 271 19.41 17.26 -30.99
N ASP A 272 19.90 18.45 -31.27
CA ASP A 272 21.02 18.64 -32.19
C ASP A 272 22.28 17.88 -31.75
N PRO A 273 23.02 17.28 -32.69
CA PRO A 273 24.27 16.59 -32.38
C PRO A 273 25.40 17.57 -32.00
N GLY A 274 26.44 17.05 -31.32
CA GLY A 274 27.63 17.81 -30.96
C GLY A 274 27.43 18.84 -29.83
N CYS A 275 26.33 18.75 -29.11
CA CYS A 275 26.05 19.65 -27.98
C CYS A 275 26.51 19.04 -26.64
N LYS A 276 26.71 19.90 -25.66
CA LYS A 276 26.82 19.51 -24.25
C LYS A 276 25.41 19.42 -23.66
N ALA A 277 25.11 18.26 -23.05
CA ALA A 277 23.80 18.02 -22.43
C ALA A 277 23.95 17.84 -20.93
N TYR A 278 23.06 18.46 -20.15
CA TYR A 278 23.01 18.31 -18.70
C TYR A 278 21.59 18.53 -18.15
N VAL A 279 21.38 18.11 -16.91
CA VAL A 279 20.07 18.21 -16.23
C VAL A 279 20.24 18.85 -14.87
N ASP A 280 19.33 19.71 -14.51
CA ASP A 280 19.13 20.24 -13.16
C ASP A 280 17.84 19.69 -12.56
N LEU A 281 17.87 19.29 -11.31
CA LEU A 281 16.72 18.97 -10.46
C LEU A 281 16.51 20.13 -9.48
N GLY A 282 16.07 21.26 -9.98
CA GLY A 282 15.95 22.51 -9.23
C GLY A 282 17.28 22.90 -8.55
N ALA A 283 17.20 23.29 -7.29
CA ALA A 283 18.38 23.56 -6.46
C ALA A 283 18.97 22.32 -5.79
N PHE A 284 18.26 21.18 -5.87
CA PHE A 284 18.67 19.93 -5.19
C PHE A 284 19.91 19.30 -5.82
N GLN A 285 19.93 19.16 -7.13
CA GLN A 285 21.04 18.63 -7.89
C GLN A 285 21.18 19.38 -9.19
N ARG A 286 22.37 19.87 -9.50
CA ARG A 286 22.65 20.63 -10.72
C ARG A 286 23.75 20.00 -11.54
N GLY A 287 23.68 20.21 -12.87
CA GLY A 287 24.71 19.84 -13.81
C GLY A 287 24.94 18.32 -13.94
N VAL A 288 23.88 17.52 -13.82
CA VAL A 288 23.97 16.07 -14.12
C VAL A 288 24.30 15.92 -15.60
N ALA A 289 25.53 15.53 -15.90
CA ALA A 289 26.01 15.41 -17.28
C ALA A 289 25.33 14.26 -18.01
N LEU A 290 24.91 14.50 -19.25
CA LEU A 290 24.43 13.48 -20.17
C LEU A 290 25.45 13.31 -21.31
N SER A 291 25.65 12.07 -21.73
CA SER A 291 26.54 11.72 -22.82
C SER A 291 25.76 11.17 -24.00
N PRO A 292 26.24 11.36 -25.23
CA PRO A 292 25.64 10.70 -26.40
C PRO A 292 25.61 9.18 -26.16
N VAL A 293 24.48 8.54 -26.52
CA VAL A 293 24.39 7.08 -26.46
C VAL A 293 25.33 6.43 -27.47
N SER A 294 25.71 5.17 -27.25
CA SER A 294 26.56 4.47 -28.22
C SER A 294 25.89 4.36 -29.58
N PRO A 295 26.67 4.29 -30.68
CA PRO A 295 26.11 4.11 -32.02
C PRO A 295 25.24 2.85 -32.14
N GLU A 296 25.58 1.78 -31.42
CA GLU A 296 24.80 0.54 -31.39
C GLU A 296 23.46 0.75 -30.70
N MET A 297 23.46 1.47 -29.59
CA MET A 297 22.23 1.83 -28.86
C MET A 297 21.35 2.75 -29.69
N LYS A 298 21.93 3.76 -30.34
CA LYS A 298 21.20 4.66 -31.26
C LYS A 298 20.54 3.88 -32.38
N ALA A 299 21.28 2.98 -33.04
CA ALA A 299 20.75 2.13 -34.12
C ALA A 299 19.63 1.19 -33.62
N ALA A 300 19.77 0.64 -32.42
CA ALA A 300 18.72 -0.18 -31.81
C ALA A 300 17.45 0.62 -31.54
N LEU A 301 17.57 1.85 -31.02
CA LEU A 301 16.45 2.75 -30.78
C LEU A 301 15.77 3.18 -32.09
N GLU A 302 16.55 3.50 -33.14
CA GLU A 302 16.04 3.81 -34.47
C GLU A 302 15.25 2.64 -35.07
N ALA A 303 15.75 1.41 -34.91
CA ALA A 303 15.05 0.22 -35.38
C ALA A 303 13.72 -0.01 -34.64
N GLN A 304 13.70 0.22 -33.34
CA GLN A 304 12.47 0.15 -32.53
C GLN A 304 11.45 1.22 -32.96
N VAL A 305 11.89 2.45 -33.20
CA VAL A 305 11.05 3.54 -33.71
C VAL A 305 10.39 3.14 -35.03
N LEU A 306 11.17 2.63 -35.97
CA LEU A 306 10.67 2.16 -37.27
C LEU A 306 9.64 1.03 -37.14
N GLU A 307 9.86 0.09 -36.24
CA GLU A 307 8.92 -1.02 -36.03
C GLU A 307 7.60 -0.56 -35.46
N VAL A 308 7.63 0.35 -34.48
CA VAL A 308 6.40 0.96 -33.90
C VAL A 308 5.64 1.75 -34.95
N VAL A 309 6.32 2.53 -35.80
CA VAL A 309 5.66 3.27 -36.89
C VAL A 309 5.00 2.31 -37.88
N LYS A 310 5.67 1.23 -38.27
CA LYS A 310 5.09 0.18 -39.11
C LYS A 310 3.85 -0.48 -38.47
N GLN A 311 3.94 -0.81 -37.21
CA GLN A 311 2.81 -1.42 -36.51
C GLN A 311 1.61 -0.44 -36.47
N ARG A 312 1.86 0.82 -36.12
CA ARG A 312 0.81 1.86 -36.05
C ARG A 312 0.19 2.14 -37.42
N SER A 313 0.99 2.13 -38.48
CA SER A 313 0.51 2.24 -39.85
C SER A 313 -0.47 1.10 -40.21
N LYS A 314 -0.16 -0.13 -39.80
CA LYS A 314 -1.05 -1.29 -40.00
C LYS A 314 -2.35 -1.14 -39.20
N ASP A 315 -2.24 -0.70 -37.93
CA ASP A 315 -3.39 -0.57 -37.04
C ASP A 315 -4.35 0.54 -37.48
N THR A 316 -3.84 1.60 -38.10
CA THR A 316 -4.61 2.73 -38.62
C THR A 316 -5.04 2.62 -40.08
N GLY A 317 -4.57 1.60 -40.79
CA GLY A 317 -4.85 1.41 -42.24
C GLY A 317 -4.24 2.46 -43.16
N HIS A 318 -3.28 3.27 -42.65
CA HIS A 318 -2.53 4.22 -43.46
C HIS A 318 -1.28 3.53 -44.03
N GLU A 319 -1.14 3.55 -45.32
CA GLU A 319 0.02 2.92 -46.00
C GLU A 319 1.29 3.74 -45.74
N LEU A 320 2.30 3.10 -45.18
CA LEU A 320 3.62 3.70 -44.95
C LEU A 320 4.40 3.63 -46.28
N THR A 321 4.51 4.75 -46.97
CA THR A 321 5.27 4.83 -48.22
C THR A 321 6.77 4.81 -47.92
N ASP A 322 7.56 4.33 -48.88
CA ASP A 322 9.03 4.30 -48.76
C ASP A 322 9.62 5.69 -48.54
N ASP A 323 9.02 6.72 -49.14
CA ASP A 323 9.44 8.12 -48.96
C ASP A 323 9.27 8.58 -47.50
N VAL A 324 8.19 8.20 -46.85
CA VAL A 324 7.96 8.52 -45.42
C VAL A 324 8.97 7.79 -44.54
N VAL A 325 9.26 6.54 -44.84
CA VAL A 325 10.29 5.77 -44.11
C VAL A 325 11.67 6.37 -44.29
N ALA A 326 12.02 6.79 -45.51
CA ALA A 326 13.29 7.44 -45.81
C ALA A 326 13.41 8.80 -45.07
N ALA A 327 12.37 9.61 -45.10
CA ALA A 327 12.32 10.88 -44.36
C ALA A 327 12.45 10.67 -42.85
N LEU A 328 11.78 9.66 -42.30
CA LEU A 328 11.88 9.31 -40.87
C LEU A 328 13.32 8.90 -40.51
N ARG A 329 13.96 8.04 -41.28
CA ARG A 329 15.35 7.65 -41.04
C ARG A 329 16.30 8.83 -41.11
N LYS A 330 16.12 9.72 -42.09
CA LYS A 330 16.90 10.94 -42.19
C LYS A 330 16.72 11.82 -40.96
N GLY A 331 15.48 12.09 -40.52
CA GLY A 331 15.21 12.88 -39.35
C GLY A 331 15.79 12.31 -38.05
N LEU A 332 15.79 10.97 -37.88
CA LEU A 332 16.42 10.31 -36.74
C LEU A 332 17.97 10.37 -36.83
N ALA A 333 18.55 10.22 -37.99
CA ALA A 333 20.00 10.31 -38.17
C ALA A 333 20.57 11.71 -37.89
N GLU A 334 19.79 12.76 -38.15
CA GLU A 334 20.15 14.16 -37.89
C GLU A 334 20.09 14.56 -36.44
N GLN A 335 19.52 13.73 -35.57
CA GLN A 335 19.38 13.96 -34.13
C GLN A 335 20.40 13.16 -33.33
N GLU A 336 20.71 13.63 -32.14
CA GLU A 336 21.51 12.90 -31.16
C GLU A 336 20.66 12.61 -29.92
N ILE A 337 20.95 11.47 -29.28
CA ILE A 337 20.31 11.03 -28.04
C ILE A 337 21.35 11.09 -26.93
N TYR A 338 21.07 11.84 -25.89
CA TYR A 338 21.93 12.01 -24.72
C TYR A 338 21.27 11.37 -23.51
N GLU A 339 22.02 10.53 -22.79
CA GLU A 339 21.56 9.90 -21.56
C GLU A 339 22.56 10.10 -20.43
N GLY A 340 22.03 10.14 -19.22
CA GLY A 340 22.79 10.20 -18.00
C GLY A 340 21.89 10.00 -16.79
N SER A 341 22.48 9.86 -15.62
CA SER A 341 21.74 9.54 -14.41
C SER A 341 22.36 10.17 -13.17
N PHE A 342 21.54 10.22 -12.13
CA PHE A 342 21.91 10.62 -10.78
C PHE A 342 21.47 9.54 -9.80
N THR A 343 22.37 9.09 -8.92
CA THR A 343 22.06 8.12 -7.86
C THR A 343 21.72 8.85 -6.58
N VAL A 344 20.58 8.49 -5.98
CA VAL A 344 20.12 9.07 -4.72
C VAL A 344 20.93 8.52 -3.56
N GLU A 345 21.55 9.41 -2.79
CA GLU A 345 22.32 9.06 -1.60
C GLU A 345 21.45 8.98 -0.34
N PRO A 346 21.82 8.16 0.66
CA PRO A 346 21.12 8.12 1.94
C PRO A 346 21.08 9.50 2.61
N GLY A 347 19.92 9.85 3.15
CA GLY A 347 19.69 11.12 3.84
C GLY A 347 19.31 12.29 2.92
N GLN A 348 19.20 12.07 1.61
CA GLN A 348 18.70 13.07 0.68
C GLN A 348 17.16 13.11 0.69
N GLN A 349 16.60 14.34 0.72
CA GLN A 349 15.16 14.56 0.62
C GLN A 349 14.88 15.86 -0.13
N ALA A 350 14.08 15.74 -1.17
CA ALA A 350 13.52 16.88 -1.92
C ALA A 350 12.26 16.40 -2.65
N LEU A 351 11.15 17.05 -2.39
CA LEU A 351 9.85 16.67 -2.95
C LEU A 351 9.39 17.72 -3.96
N GLY A 352 8.62 17.30 -4.95
CA GLY A 352 8.03 18.18 -5.94
C GLY A 352 9.05 18.80 -6.91
N LEU A 353 10.18 18.12 -7.17
CA LEU A 353 11.19 18.61 -8.08
C LEU A 353 10.76 18.46 -9.54
N PHE A 354 11.10 19.44 -10.36
CA PHE A 354 10.97 19.37 -11.81
C PHE A 354 12.36 19.21 -12.42
N ALA A 355 12.50 18.22 -13.29
CA ALA A 355 13.72 18.03 -14.05
C ALA A 355 13.77 19.02 -15.21
N LYS A 356 14.88 19.77 -15.34
CA LYS A 356 15.14 20.71 -16.43
C LYS A 356 16.38 20.26 -17.19
N GLY A 357 16.18 19.89 -18.45
CA GLY A 357 17.25 19.46 -19.35
C GLY A 357 17.77 20.64 -20.14
N TYR A 358 19.08 20.67 -20.39
CA TYR A 358 19.76 21.71 -21.16
C TYR A 358 20.61 21.10 -22.27
N LEU A 359 20.60 21.79 -23.39
CA LEU A 359 21.44 21.46 -24.54
C LEU A 359 22.19 22.73 -24.95
N VAL A 360 23.52 22.68 -24.98
CA VAL A 360 24.38 23.83 -25.27
C VAL A 360 25.32 23.49 -26.42
N ASN A 361 25.28 24.30 -27.50
CA ASN A 361 26.17 24.11 -28.63
C ASN A 361 27.54 24.79 -28.40
N ASP A 362 28.49 24.53 -29.29
CA ASP A 362 29.87 25.07 -29.19
C ASP A 362 29.93 26.62 -29.27
N GLY A 363 28.94 27.23 -29.89
CA GLY A 363 28.84 28.69 -29.94
C GLY A 363 28.31 29.35 -28.66
N GLY A 364 27.90 28.53 -27.65
CA GLY A 364 27.31 28.99 -26.41
C GLY A 364 25.80 29.24 -26.46
N GLY A 365 25.15 28.94 -27.60
CA GLY A 365 23.69 28.93 -27.70
C GLY A 365 23.11 27.84 -26.84
N GLN A 366 22.08 28.14 -26.06
CA GLN A 366 21.47 27.20 -25.10
C GLN A 366 19.97 27.04 -25.37
N ALA A 367 19.53 25.78 -25.38
CA ALA A 367 18.12 25.39 -25.28
C ALA A 367 17.87 24.63 -23.99
N PHE A 368 16.66 24.67 -23.47
CA PHE A 368 16.25 23.87 -22.33
C PHE A 368 14.81 23.39 -22.47
N GLY A 369 14.45 22.39 -21.70
CA GLY A 369 13.09 21.85 -21.59
C GLY A 369 12.86 21.27 -20.21
N LEU A 370 11.65 21.42 -19.68
CA LEU A 370 11.19 20.74 -18.48
C LEU A 370 10.51 19.42 -18.85
N ASP A 371 10.69 18.39 -18.01
CA ASP A 371 9.78 17.27 -18.06
C ASP A 371 8.42 17.72 -17.50
N THR A 372 7.43 17.86 -18.38
CA THR A 372 6.12 18.39 -18.03
C THR A 372 5.22 17.35 -17.37
N VAL A 373 5.58 16.07 -17.44
CA VAL A 373 4.77 14.94 -16.93
C VAL A 373 5.22 14.46 -15.57
N HIS A 374 6.53 14.29 -15.40
CA HIS A 374 7.05 13.58 -14.22
C HIS A 374 7.55 14.55 -13.16
N VAL A 375 6.92 14.48 -11.99
CA VAL A 375 7.42 15.12 -10.77
C VAL A 375 8.39 14.17 -10.09
N VAL A 376 9.59 14.65 -9.79
CA VAL A 376 10.62 13.87 -9.12
C VAL A 376 10.55 14.11 -7.61
N ASN A 377 10.20 13.07 -6.86
CA ASN A 377 10.21 13.08 -5.41
C ASN A 377 11.37 12.21 -4.91
N VAL A 378 12.36 12.83 -4.32
CA VAL A 378 13.47 12.14 -3.65
C VAL A 378 13.15 12.09 -2.17
N ASP A 379 13.14 10.89 -1.60
CA ASP A 379 12.97 10.70 -0.17
C ASP A 379 13.77 9.48 0.30
N ALA A 380 14.99 9.74 0.72
CA ALA A 380 15.94 8.75 1.28
C ALA A 380 16.16 8.97 2.78
N VAL A 381 15.23 9.65 3.46
CA VAL A 381 15.27 9.93 4.90
C VAL A 381 14.23 9.06 5.59
N PRO A 382 14.63 8.02 6.34
CA PRO A 382 13.68 7.23 7.12
C PRO A 382 12.96 8.09 8.16
N PRO A 383 11.68 7.80 8.46
CA PRO A 383 10.98 8.46 9.56
C PRO A 383 11.66 8.27 10.91
N ALA A 384 11.40 9.15 11.85
CA ALA A 384 11.93 9.05 13.21
C ALA A 384 11.43 7.78 13.93
N ALA A 385 12.14 7.34 14.96
CA ALA A 385 11.72 6.23 15.79
C ALA A 385 10.41 6.54 16.51
N VAL A 386 9.53 5.53 16.59
CA VAL A 386 8.28 5.62 17.35
C VAL A 386 8.59 5.61 18.85
N THR A 387 8.00 6.54 19.60
CA THR A 387 8.13 6.66 21.05
C THR A 387 6.81 6.39 21.78
N GLY A 388 6.86 6.22 23.09
CA GLY A 388 5.68 6.09 23.92
C GLY A 388 4.86 4.83 23.68
N LEU A 389 5.44 3.75 23.14
CA LEU A 389 4.73 2.48 22.92
C LEU A 389 4.22 1.92 24.25
N LYS A 390 2.90 1.77 24.33
CA LYS A 390 2.17 1.17 25.44
C LYS A 390 1.37 -0.02 24.95
N THR A 391 1.24 -1.02 25.82
CA THR A 391 0.48 -2.24 25.50
C THR A 391 -0.48 -2.59 26.61
N ARG A 392 -1.65 -3.14 26.22
CA ARG A 392 -2.64 -3.70 27.14
C ARG A 392 -3.05 -5.07 26.64
N GLY A 393 -2.86 -6.10 27.45
CA GLY A 393 -3.35 -7.46 27.17
C GLY A 393 -4.87 -7.54 27.36
N LEU A 394 -5.54 -8.15 26.39
CA LEU A 394 -6.97 -8.46 26.39
C LEU A 394 -7.15 -9.96 26.14
N ASP A 395 -8.39 -10.46 26.16
CA ASP A 395 -8.68 -11.88 25.84
C ASP A 395 -8.26 -12.20 24.40
N ASP A 396 -7.27 -13.05 24.24
CA ASP A 396 -6.61 -13.45 23.00
C ASP A 396 -6.04 -12.29 22.12
N LYS A 397 -5.87 -11.08 22.68
CA LYS A 397 -5.47 -9.88 21.95
C LYS A 397 -4.51 -9.00 22.73
N ALA A 398 -3.87 -8.10 22.01
CA ALA A 398 -3.13 -6.98 22.57
C ALA A 398 -3.58 -5.68 21.91
N GLN A 399 -3.90 -4.69 22.75
CA GLN A 399 -4.08 -3.32 22.32
C GLN A 399 -2.76 -2.59 22.48
N LEU A 400 -2.33 -1.91 21.41
CA LEU A 400 -1.12 -1.11 21.36
C LEU A 400 -1.49 0.35 21.09
N SER A 401 -0.75 1.28 21.67
CA SER A 401 -0.82 2.70 21.35
C SER A 401 0.55 3.34 21.53
N TRP A 402 0.83 4.39 20.76
CA TRP A 402 2.11 5.11 20.80
C TRP A 402 1.94 6.59 20.47
N ASP A 403 3.01 7.35 20.60
CA ASP A 403 2.98 8.78 20.29
C ASP A 403 2.86 8.99 18.79
N LYS A 404 1.97 9.89 18.38
CA LYS A 404 1.79 10.24 16.96
C LYS A 404 3.02 10.98 16.45
N LEU A 405 3.63 10.49 15.37
CA LEU A 405 4.66 11.21 14.64
C LEU A 405 4.04 12.34 13.82
N VAL A 406 4.70 13.49 13.84
CA VAL A 406 4.37 14.64 12.99
C VAL A 406 5.39 14.65 11.84
N ASP A 407 5.01 14.03 10.73
CA ASP A 407 5.84 13.89 9.54
C ASP A 407 4.92 13.95 8.31
N PRO A 408 5.08 14.92 7.40
CA PRO A 408 4.24 15.07 6.20
C PRO A 408 4.40 13.91 5.20
N THR A 409 5.51 13.20 5.27
CA THR A 409 5.77 12.03 4.43
C THR A 409 5.27 10.72 5.03
N LEU A 410 4.82 10.72 6.28
CA LEU A 410 4.35 9.51 6.96
C LEU A 410 3.20 8.85 6.20
N LYS A 411 3.35 7.53 5.95
CA LYS A 411 2.30 6.67 5.41
C LYS A 411 1.56 5.91 6.52
N GLY A 412 2.30 5.52 7.58
CA GLY A 412 1.72 4.75 8.68
C GLY A 412 2.78 4.04 9.52
N TYR A 413 2.37 2.94 10.13
CA TYR A 413 3.19 2.19 11.08
C TYR A 413 3.14 0.70 10.81
N GLN A 414 4.26 0.03 11.00
CA GLN A 414 4.42 -1.42 10.97
C GLN A 414 4.51 -1.95 12.41
N VAL A 415 3.57 -2.81 12.79
CA VAL A 415 3.57 -3.49 14.09
C VAL A 415 4.24 -4.84 13.92
N MET A 416 5.21 -5.12 14.76
CA MET A 416 6.01 -6.34 14.74
C MET A 416 5.87 -7.07 16.07
N ALA A 417 5.78 -8.40 16.04
CA ALA A 417 5.66 -9.24 17.22
C ALA A 417 6.73 -10.32 17.25
N SER A 418 7.13 -10.71 18.45
CA SER A 418 8.06 -11.81 18.72
C SER A 418 7.71 -12.53 20.00
N ALA A 419 8.08 -13.81 20.08
CA ALA A 419 8.06 -14.57 21.33
C ALA A 419 9.22 -14.23 22.28
N THR A 420 10.25 -13.52 21.78
CA THR A 420 11.44 -13.11 22.54
C THR A 420 11.63 -11.60 22.52
N ALA A 421 12.30 -11.05 23.54
CA ALA A 421 12.45 -9.61 23.71
C ALA A 421 13.37 -8.96 22.70
N LEU A 422 14.34 -9.67 22.12
CA LEU A 422 15.45 -9.11 21.39
C LEU A 422 15.51 -9.49 19.89
N THR A 423 14.93 -10.62 19.52
CA THR A 423 15.07 -11.20 18.17
C THR A 423 13.78 -11.83 17.68
N GLY A 424 13.73 -12.14 16.38
CA GLY A 424 12.60 -12.90 15.79
C GLY A 424 11.33 -12.08 15.60
N PHE A 425 11.44 -10.75 15.53
CA PHE A 425 10.29 -9.89 15.24
C PHE A 425 9.82 -10.05 13.80
N ALA A 426 8.55 -10.39 13.64
CA ALA A 426 7.87 -10.47 12.35
C ALA A 426 6.70 -9.47 12.30
N GLN A 427 6.44 -8.93 11.13
CA GLN A 427 5.31 -8.02 10.93
C GLN A 427 3.99 -8.76 11.17
N THR A 428 3.13 -8.18 11.99
CA THR A 428 1.80 -8.71 12.33
C THR A 428 0.66 -7.82 11.85
N ALA A 429 0.91 -6.51 11.74
CA ALA A 429 -0.07 -5.54 11.25
C ALA A 429 0.62 -4.33 10.61
N GLN A 430 -0.14 -3.63 9.76
CA GLN A 430 0.19 -2.31 9.26
C GLN A 430 -1.02 -1.40 9.46
N VAL A 431 -0.82 -0.22 10.03
CA VAL A 431 -1.88 0.72 10.40
C VAL A 431 -1.47 2.15 10.08
N GLU A 432 -2.45 3.01 9.86
CA GLU A 432 -2.22 4.44 9.61
C GLU A 432 -2.31 5.29 10.90
N SER A 433 -3.10 4.83 11.87
CA SER A 433 -3.26 5.49 13.17
C SER A 433 -2.20 5.04 14.18
N PRO A 434 -1.89 5.86 15.22
CA PRO A 434 -0.90 5.51 16.23
C PRO A 434 -1.44 4.51 17.27
N GLU A 435 -2.24 3.56 16.83
CA GLU A 435 -2.80 2.48 17.63
C GLU A 435 -3.05 1.23 16.79
N ALA A 436 -3.02 0.07 17.41
CA ALA A 436 -3.32 -1.20 16.77
C ALA A 436 -3.96 -2.20 17.73
N MET A 437 -4.79 -3.10 17.17
CA MET A 437 -5.30 -4.27 17.84
C MET A 437 -4.74 -5.52 17.17
N VAL A 438 -3.91 -6.28 17.87
CA VAL A 438 -3.34 -7.55 17.39
C VAL A 438 -4.07 -8.70 18.05
N GLY A 439 -4.73 -9.54 17.26
CA GLY A 439 -5.51 -10.69 17.71
C GLY A 439 -4.78 -12.02 17.56
N ASN A 440 -5.50 -13.12 17.83
CA ASN A 440 -5.00 -14.51 17.76
C ASN A 440 -3.78 -14.79 18.64
N LEU A 441 -3.68 -14.11 19.76
CA LEU A 441 -2.63 -14.33 20.75
C LEU A 441 -3.04 -15.43 21.73
N THR A 442 -2.06 -16.14 22.27
CA THR A 442 -2.32 -17.12 23.29
C THR A 442 -2.35 -16.48 24.66
N ASN A 443 -3.46 -16.57 25.37
CA ASN A 443 -3.57 -16.08 26.75
C ASN A 443 -2.48 -16.68 27.64
N PHE A 444 -2.01 -15.91 28.61
CA PHE A 444 -0.93 -16.23 29.56
C PHE A 444 0.44 -16.47 28.95
N THR A 445 0.59 -16.23 27.63
CA THR A 445 1.87 -16.36 26.94
C THR A 445 2.42 -14.96 26.65
N PRO A 446 3.60 -14.59 27.12
CA PRO A 446 4.20 -13.30 26.83
C PRO A 446 4.51 -13.16 25.34
N VAL A 447 4.15 -12.00 24.79
CA VAL A 447 4.49 -11.57 23.43
C VAL A 447 5.16 -10.22 23.53
N PHE A 448 6.15 -9.97 22.71
CA PHE A 448 6.89 -8.72 22.64
C PHE A 448 6.53 -7.99 21.35
N PHE A 449 6.30 -6.68 21.45
CA PHE A 449 5.95 -5.85 20.33
C PHE A 449 6.97 -4.74 20.10
N GLN A 450 7.22 -4.42 18.86
CA GLN A 450 7.91 -3.23 18.39
C GLN A 450 7.08 -2.57 17.31
N VAL A 451 7.25 -1.27 17.13
CA VAL A 451 6.60 -0.49 16.09
C VAL A 451 7.65 0.30 15.31
N ARG A 452 7.49 0.35 13.99
CA ARG A 452 8.29 1.20 13.10
C ARG A 452 7.36 2.13 12.34
N ALA A 453 7.78 3.35 12.12
CA ALA A 453 7.13 4.23 11.17
C ALA A 453 7.53 3.86 9.74
N VAL A 454 6.62 4.10 8.79
CA VAL A 454 6.81 3.89 7.35
C VAL A 454 6.36 5.15 6.64
N ASP A 455 7.18 5.72 5.75
CA ASP A 455 6.80 6.86 4.93
C ASP A 455 6.15 6.45 3.59
N LYS A 456 5.75 7.44 2.80
CA LYS A 456 5.16 7.26 1.47
C LYS A 456 6.14 6.68 0.45
N ALA A 457 7.45 6.91 0.65
CA ALA A 457 8.51 6.34 -0.17
C ALA A 457 8.82 4.88 0.17
N GLY A 458 8.32 4.38 1.32
CA GLY A 458 8.55 3.03 1.81
C GLY A 458 9.78 2.91 2.71
N ASN A 459 10.44 4.02 3.09
CA ASN A 459 11.53 3.96 4.05
C ASN A 459 11.00 3.55 5.43
N LEU A 460 11.75 2.69 6.09
CA LEU A 460 11.42 2.18 7.42
C LEU A 460 12.24 2.91 8.47
N GLY A 461 11.55 3.54 9.40
CA GLY A 461 12.17 4.12 10.59
C GLY A 461 12.79 3.06 11.50
N PRO A 462 13.63 3.46 12.47
CA PRO A 462 14.13 2.58 13.51
C PRO A 462 12.98 1.93 14.28
N ALA A 463 13.19 0.68 14.74
CA ALA A 463 12.23 0.03 15.61
C ALA A 463 12.17 0.75 16.97
N SER A 464 10.95 0.84 17.53
CA SER A 464 10.77 1.26 18.92
C SER A 464 11.46 0.31 19.90
N GLU A 465 11.55 0.70 21.16
CA GLU A 465 11.87 -0.25 22.24
C GLU A 465 10.84 -1.38 22.25
N SER A 466 11.31 -2.57 22.66
CA SER A 466 10.46 -3.76 22.76
C SER A 466 9.63 -3.71 24.04
N VAL A 467 8.31 -3.82 23.91
CA VAL A 467 7.38 -3.84 25.05
C VAL A 467 6.71 -5.19 25.17
N LYS A 468 6.77 -5.76 26.38
CA LYS A 468 6.15 -7.04 26.72
C LYS A 468 4.66 -6.84 27.02
N VAL A 469 3.82 -7.74 26.50
CA VAL A 469 2.42 -7.89 26.91
C VAL A 469 2.13 -9.37 27.20
N VAL A 470 1.23 -9.60 28.12
CA VAL A 470 0.65 -10.93 28.37
C VAL A 470 -0.86 -10.79 28.14
N PRO A 471 -1.42 -11.41 27.09
CA PRO A 471 -2.85 -11.42 26.86
C PRO A 471 -3.58 -12.10 28.02
N LEU A 472 -4.63 -11.47 28.50
CA LEU A 472 -5.44 -11.93 29.64
C LEU A 472 -6.90 -11.54 29.43
N PRO A 473 -7.87 -12.40 29.79
CA PRO A 473 -9.28 -12.08 29.72
C PRO A 473 -9.67 -11.10 30.85
N MET A 474 -9.42 -9.82 30.67
CA MET A 474 -9.45 -8.80 31.71
C MET A 474 -10.85 -8.39 32.19
N GLU A 475 -11.88 -8.50 31.36
CA GLU A 475 -13.24 -8.07 31.74
C GLU A 475 -13.93 -9.08 32.67
N GLY A 476 -14.29 -8.63 33.86
CA GLY A 476 -14.99 -9.41 34.85
C GLY A 476 -14.17 -10.57 35.43
N LEU A 477 -12.83 -10.55 35.26
CA LEU A 477 -11.93 -11.57 35.79
C LEU A 477 -11.60 -11.25 37.26
N TYR A 478 -11.76 -12.25 38.14
CA TYR A 478 -11.31 -12.18 39.52
C TYR A 478 -10.37 -13.32 39.87
N GLU A 479 -9.34 -13.06 40.64
CA GLU A 479 -8.43 -14.09 41.14
C GLU A 479 -9.09 -14.93 42.24
N LEU A 480 -9.01 -16.24 42.09
CA LEU A 480 -9.39 -17.16 43.16
C LEU A 480 -8.28 -17.27 44.20
N PRO A 481 -8.61 -17.64 45.38
CA PRO A 481 -8.28 -17.02 46.68
C PRO A 481 -6.78 -16.91 47.00
N LYS A 482 -6.51 -16.17 48.12
CA LYS A 482 -5.16 -15.92 48.67
C LYS A 482 -4.31 -17.20 48.84
N PRO A 483 -2.95 -17.09 48.80
CA PRO A 483 -2.06 -18.22 48.97
C PRO A 483 -2.42 -19.14 50.15
N GLY A 484 -2.50 -20.47 49.88
CA GLY A 484 -2.83 -21.46 50.88
C GLY A 484 -4.31 -21.69 51.19
N SER A 485 -5.24 -21.00 50.50
CA SER A 485 -6.68 -21.20 50.73
C SER A 485 -7.23 -22.38 49.92
N SER A 486 -8.31 -22.99 50.46
CA SER A 486 -9.05 -24.03 49.80
C SER A 486 -10.23 -23.50 49.00
N ILE A 487 -10.50 -24.08 47.84
CA ILE A 487 -11.69 -23.82 47.03
C ILE A 487 -12.77 -24.80 47.52
N LYS A 488 -13.84 -24.26 48.13
CA LYS A 488 -14.90 -25.09 48.70
C LYS A 488 -15.61 -25.98 47.69
N GLY A 489 -15.59 -25.65 46.41
CA GLY A 489 -16.40 -26.25 45.36
C GLY A 489 -17.75 -25.57 45.19
N GLY A 490 -18.66 -26.22 44.43
CA GLY A 490 -19.95 -25.63 44.06
C GLY A 490 -19.89 -24.78 42.77
N PRO A 491 -20.98 -23.99 42.53
CA PRO A 491 -21.04 -23.17 41.32
C PRO A 491 -19.99 -22.08 41.32
N LEU A 492 -19.22 -21.99 40.21
CA LEU A 492 -18.32 -20.88 39.95
C LEU A 492 -19.16 -19.69 39.45
N MET A 493 -18.95 -18.51 40.04
CA MET A 493 -19.65 -17.29 39.63
C MET A 493 -18.73 -16.44 38.75
N GLY A 494 -19.19 -16.07 37.53
CA GLY A 494 -18.44 -15.20 36.61
C GLY A 494 -17.16 -15.83 36.06
N LYS A 495 -16.16 -14.98 35.76
CA LYS A 495 -14.87 -15.41 35.19
C LYS A 495 -13.79 -15.43 36.27
N ALA A 496 -13.28 -16.60 36.62
CA ALA A 496 -12.25 -16.78 37.65
C ALA A 496 -10.88 -17.13 37.04
N LEU A 497 -9.82 -16.65 37.68
CA LEU A 497 -8.44 -16.94 37.33
C LEU A 497 -7.71 -17.62 38.50
N LEU A 498 -7.04 -18.73 38.21
CA LEU A 498 -6.07 -19.35 39.11
C LEU A 498 -4.66 -18.94 38.65
N VAL A 499 -4.00 -18.14 39.48
CA VAL A 499 -2.62 -17.69 39.22
C VAL A 499 -1.61 -18.55 39.96
N LYS A 500 -0.46 -18.80 39.36
CA LYS A 500 0.61 -19.63 39.97
C LYS A 500 1.08 -19.10 41.33
N ALA A 501 1.12 -17.75 41.46
CA ALA A 501 1.54 -17.10 42.70
C ALA A 501 0.65 -17.44 43.93
N ASN A 502 -0.63 -17.76 43.70
CA ASN A 502 -1.61 -18.09 44.74
C ASN A 502 -1.76 -19.58 44.99
N GLY A 503 -1.10 -20.44 44.17
CA GLY A 503 -1.12 -21.90 44.29
C GLY A 503 -0.11 -22.46 45.29
N PRO A 504 -0.12 -23.76 45.58
CA PRO A 504 -1.06 -24.75 45.04
C PRO A 504 -2.48 -24.62 45.62
N PHE A 505 -3.48 -24.87 44.77
CA PHE A 505 -4.89 -24.83 45.16
C PHE A 505 -5.40 -26.20 45.61
N THR A 506 -6.29 -26.23 46.63
CA THR A 506 -6.98 -27.47 47.04
C THR A 506 -8.49 -27.29 46.83
N VAL A 507 -9.08 -28.12 45.96
CA VAL A 507 -10.52 -28.17 45.71
C VAL A 507 -11.16 -29.23 46.57
N LEU A 508 -12.11 -28.85 47.43
CA LEU A 508 -12.68 -29.73 48.46
C LEU A 508 -13.92 -30.51 48.01
N ALA A 509 -14.68 -29.99 47.04
CA ALA A 509 -15.87 -30.62 46.47
C ALA A 509 -15.93 -30.26 44.95
N PRO A 510 -16.82 -30.90 44.15
CA PRO A 510 -16.92 -30.60 42.71
C PRO A 510 -17.08 -29.09 42.41
N LEU A 511 -16.18 -28.55 41.59
CA LEU A 511 -16.25 -27.16 41.11
C LEU A 511 -17.06 -27.16 39.82
N VAL A 512 -18.20 -26.46 39.81
CA VAL A 512 -19.16 -26.45 38.70
C VAL A 512 -19.03 -25.13 37.89
N ILE A 513 -18.69 -25.24 36.62
CA ILE A 513 -18.56 -24.11 35.70
C ILE A 513 -19.81 -24.07 34.80
N GLY A 514 -20.77 -23.17 35.14
CA GLY A 514 -22.05 -23.05 34.44
C GLY A 514 -21.99 -22.13 33.21
N LYS A 515 -23.14 -21.96 32.53
CA LYS A 515 -23.26 -21.22 31.24
C LYS A 515 -22.67 -19.80 31.22
N SER A 516 -22.70 -19.09 32.34
CA SER A 516 -22.21 -17.71 32.47
C SER A 516 -20.86 -17.62 33.17
N SER A 517 -20.19 -18.75 33.36
CA SER A 517 -18.96 -18.84 34.13
C SER A 517 -17.79 -19.35 33.26
N ALA A 518 -16.59 -18.90 33.62
CA ALA A 518 -15.36 -19.36 33.00
C ALA A 518 -14.26 -19.55 34.05
N LEU A 519 -13.46 -20.59 33.90
CA LEU A 519 -12.26 -20.82 34.70
C LEU A 519 -11.03 -20.76 33.80
N TYR A 520 -10.13 -19.84 34.13
CA TYR A 520 -8.83 -19.68 33.51
C TYR A 520 -7.74 -20.17 34.45
N VAL A 521 -6.77 -20.87 33.94
CA VAL A 521 -5.67 -21.45 34.74
C VAL A 521 -4.33 -21.09 34.09
N GLU A 522 -3.51 -20.35 34.84
CA GLU A 522 -2.18 -19.88 34.39
C GLU A 522 -1.15 -21.03 34.32
N PRO A 523 -0.11 -20.91 33.47
CA PRO A 523 0.97 -21.86 33.37
C PRO A 523 1.65 -22.14 34.75
N GLY A 524 1.90 -23.41 35.04
CA GLY A 524 2.58 -23.87 36.26
C GLY A 524 1.72 -23.89 37.51
N VAL A 525 0.41 -23.69 37.40
CA VAL A 525 -0.55 -23.88 38.51
C VAL A 525 -0.67 -25.35 38.86
N VAL A 526 -0.74 -25.63 40.17
CA VAL A 526 -1.03 -26.97 40.72
C VAL A 526 -2.39 -26.92 41.41
N ILE A 527 -3.30 -27.83 41.00
CA ILE A 527 -4.64 -27.98 41.61
C ILE A 527 -4.74 -29.37 42.18
N ARG A 528 -5.00 -29.46 43.49
CA ARG A 528 -5.19 -30.70 44.24
C ARG A 528 -6.67 -30.89 44.56
N PHE A 529 -7.13 -32.10 44.36
CA PHE A 529 -8.55 -32.46 44.55
C PHE A 529 -8.73 -33.39 45.73
N ALA A 530 -9.63 -33.07 46.63
CA ALA A 530 -10.08 -33.96 47.67
C ALA A 530 -10.84 -35.19 47.10
N PRO A 531 -10.99 -36.29 47.85
CA PRO A 531 -11.77 -37.42 47.37
C PRO A 531 -13.18 -37.04 46.93
N GLY A 532 -13.56 -37.47 45.72
CA GLY A 532 -14.85 -37.10 45.10
C GLY A 532 -14.96 -35.72 44.51
N ALA A 533 -13.97 -34.82 44.76
CA ALA A 533 -13.90 -33.55 44.10
C ALA A 533 -13.49 -33.68 42.61
N GLY A 534 -13.68 -32.63 41.84
CA GLY A 534 -13.34 -32.56 40.40
C GLY A 534 -13.78 -31.25 39.76
N ILE A 535 -13.59 -31.13 38.45
CA ILE A 535 -14.10 -30.03 37.66
C ILE A 535 -15.27 -30.51 36.82
N GLN A 536 -16.41 -29.86 36.88
CA GLN A 536 -17.61 -30.11 36.08
C GLN A 536 -17.94 -28.89 35.24
N VAL A 537 -17.82 -28.99 33.92
CA VAL A 537 -18.18 -27.90 33.01
C VAL A 537 -19.57 -28.17 32.42
N LYS A 538 -20.55 -27.33 32.78
CA LYS A 538 -21.94 -27.44 32.34
C LYS A 538 -22.35 -26.17 31.58
N GLY A 539 -21.95 -26.07 30.33
CA GLY A 539 -22.25 -24.93 29.44
C GLY A 539 -21.34 -23.73 29.61
N GLY A 540 -20.33 -23.77 30.45
CA GLY A 540 -19.35 -22.69 30.64
C GLY A 540 -18.04 -22.94 29.90
N ASP A 541 -17.00 -22.15 30.24
CA ASP A 541 -15.69 -22.20 29.60
C ASP A 541 -14.60 -22.71 30.58
N LEU A 542 -13.74 -23.63 30.13
CA LEU A 542 -12.57 -24.05 30.87
C LEU A 542 -11.31 -23.87 30.02
N MET A 543 -10.44 -22.99 30.47
CA MET A 543 -9.26 -22.57 29.75
C MET A 543 -8.01 -22.85 30.59
N VAL A 544 -7.31 -23.90 30.29
CA VAL A 544 -6.08 -24.34 30.99
C VAL A 544 -4.88 -24.08 30.05
N PHE A 545 -4.02 -23.14 30.43
CA PHE A 545 -2.90 -22.69 29.63
C PHE A 545 -1.55 -23.06 30.24
N GLY A 546 -1.25 -24.34 30.31
CA GLY A 546 0.11 -24.78 30.63
C GLY A 546 1.10 -24.44 29.53
N ALA A 547 2.38 -24.57 29.84
CA ALA A 547 3.49 -24.52 28.89
C ALA A 547 4.36 -25.77 29.04
N LYS A 548 5.15 -26.12 28.02
CA LYS A 548 6.00 -27.34 28.04
C LYS A 548 6.92 -27.36 29.28
N ASN A 549 7.47 -26.20 29.67
CA ASN A 549 8.33 -26.01 30.85
C ASN A 549 7.58 -25.61 32.12
N ALA A 550 6.27 -25.39 32.06
CA ALA A 550 5.42 -24.99 33.19
C ALA A 550 4.01 -25.58 33.01
N PRO A 551 3.84 -26.92 33.04
CA PRO A 551 2.55 -27.58 32.87
C PRO A 551 1.61 -27.23 34.03
N VAL A 552 0.32 -27.21 33.77
CA VAL A 552 -0.70 -27.19 34.82
C VAL A 552 -0.87 -28.61 35.34
N VAL A 553 -0.85 -28.79 36.67
CA VAL A 553 -0.96 -30.12 37.29
C VAL A 553 -2.30 -30.23 37.99
N LEU A 554 -3.07 -31.28 37.62
CA LEU A 554 -4.33 -31.69 38.22
C LEU A 554 -4.12 -33.03 38.88
N GLU A 555 -4.08 -33.06 40.21
CA GLU A 555 -3.70 -34.25 40.99
C GLU A 555 -4.56 -34.44 42.25
N PRO A 556 -4.63 -35.61 42.85
CA PRO A 556 -5.30 -35.79 44.15
C PRO A 556 -4.55 -35.09 45.30
N SER A 557 -5.26 -34.63 46.33
CA SER A 557 -4.68 -33.93 47.48
C SER A 557 -3.82 -34.84 48.38
N GLY A 558 -4.01 -36.15 48.34
CA GLY A 558 -3.29 -37.10 49.21
C GLY A 558 -2.02 -37.66 48.55
N LYS A 559 -0.84 -37.54 49.20
CA LYS A 559 0.42 -38.12 48.70
C LYS A 559 0.36 -39.61 48.38
N LYS A 560 -0.43 -40.41 49.15
CA LYS A 560 -0.61 -41.86 49.00
C LYS A 560 -1.86 -42.20 48.18
N ALA A 561 -2.55 -41.23 47.57
CA ALA A 561 -3.75 -41.44 46.80
C ALA A 561 -3.48 -42.35 45.57
N GLY A 562 -4.31 -43.36 45.36
CA GLY A 562 -4.26 -44.24 44.21
C GLY A 562 -5.04 -43.72 43.00
N PRO A 563 -5.11 -44.53 41.93
CA PRO A 563 -6.00 -44.24 40.79
C PRO A 563 -7.45 -44.11 41.24
N GLY A 564 -8.22 -43.17 40.69
CA GLY A 564 -9.62 -42.94 41.03
C GLY A 564 -9.86 -42.07 42.27
N ALA A 565 -8.79 -41.50 42.84
CA ALA A 565 -8.90 -40.69 44.07
C ALA A 565 -9.73 -39.41 43.97
N TRP A 566 -9.98 -38.93 42.77
CA TRP A 566 -10.83 -37.78 42.48
C TRP A 566 -11.60 -38.00 41.15
N SER A 567 -12.63 -37.22 40.89
CA SER A 567 -13.57 -37.47 39.80
C SER A 567 -13.01 -37.23 38.41
N GLY A 568 -12.05 -36.28 38.27
CA GLY A 568 -11.49 -35.84 36.97
C GLY A 568 -12.14 -34.58 36.45
N VAL A 569 -12.04 -34.36 35.14
CA VAL A 569 -12.61 -33.22 34.42
C VAL A 569 -13.78 -33.72 33.58
N ALA A 570 -15.00 -33.38 33.98
CA ALA A 570 -16.23 -33.73 33.28
C ALA A 570 -16.78 -32.56 32.49
N LEU A 571 -17.04 -32.78 31.22
CA LEU A 571 -17.54 -31.79 30.27
C LEU A 571 -18.91 -32.22 29.75
N ASP A 572 -19.94 -31.44 30.01
CA ASP A 572 -21.29 -31.70 29.52
C ASP A 572 -21.90 -30.43 28.94
N GLY A 573 -22.00 -30.36 27.62
CA GLY A 573 -22.46 -29.18 26.90
C GLY A 573 -21.56 -27.97 27.09
N ALA A 574 -20.28 -28.15 27.37
CA ALA A 574 -19.30 -27.09 27.55
C ALA A 574 -19.19 -26.22 26.32
N LYS A 575 -19.16 -24.88 26.50
CA LYS A 575 -19.13 -23.91 25.41
C LYS A 575 -17.75 -23.83 24.76
N ARG A 576 -16.71 -23.67 25.57
CA ARG A 576 -15.31 -23.63 25.12
C ARG A 576 -14.40 -24.34 26.12
N VAL A 577 -13.65 -25.30 25.66
CA VAL A 577 -12.67 -25.98 26.51
C VAL A 577 -11.35 -26.11 25.79
N VAL A 578 -10.30 -25.60 26.40
CA VAL A 578 -8.92 -25.69 25.91
C VAL A 578 -8.04 -26.18 27.04
N LEU A 579 -7.39 -27.33 26.85
CA LEU A 579 -6.38 -27.85 27.75
C LEU A 579 -5.04 -27.92 27.01
N ARG A 580 -4.09 -27.07 27.39
CA ARG A 580 -2.74 -27.06 26.83
C ARG A 580 -1.72 -27.37 27.90
N TYR A 581 -0.83 -28.33 27.63
CA TYR A 581 0.25 -28.76 28.51
C TYR A 581 -0.24 -28.99 29.96
N ALA A 582 -1.33 -29.74 30.11
CA ALA A 582 -1.87 -30.15 31.41
C ALA A 582 -1.45 -31.57 31.75
N ARG A 583 -1.17 -31.83 33.03
CA ARG A 583 -0.95 -33.18 33.60
C ARG A 583 -2.14 -33.52 34.47
N ILE A 584 -2.88 -34.56 34.12
CA ILE A 584 -4.05 -35.09 34.82
C ILE A 584 -3.68 -36.45 35.36
N GLU A 585 -3.62 -36.60 36.67
CA GLU A 585 -3.12 -37.81 37.31
C GLU A 585 -4.12 -38.42 38.26
N LYS A 586 -4.24 -39.75 38.23
CA LYS A 586 -4.97 -40.59 39.21
C LYS A 586 -6.44 -40.19 39.39
N ALA A 587 -7.06 -39.65 38.36
CA ALA A 587 -8.50 -39.38 38.33
C ALA A 587 -9.30 -40.69 38.15
N ARG A 588 -10.62 -40.63 38.35
CA ARG A 588 -11.52 -41.71 37.93
C ARG A 588 -11.58 -41.76 36.40
N TYR A 589 -12.04 -40.70 35.75
CA TYR A 589 -11.84 -40.39 34.32
C TYR A 589 -10.92 -39.21 34.22
N GLY A 590 -9.87 -39.28 33.43
CA GLY A 590 -8.99 -38.11 33.23
C GLY A 590 -9.76 -36.93 32.68
N VAL A 591 -10.34 -37.13 31.49
CA VAL A 591 -11.30 -36.19 30.87
C VAL A 591 -12.51 -36.99 30.40
N ASP A 592 -13.71 -36.56 30.78
CA ASP A 592 -14.99 -37.19 30.39
C ASP A 592 -15.74 -36.16 29.52
N VAL A 593 -16.00 -36.48 28.24
CA VAL A 593 -16.50 -35.58 27.23
C VAL A 593 -17.89 -36.00 26.77
N LYS A 594 -18.88 -35.16 27.07
CA LYS A 594 -20.26 -35.30 26.62
C LYS A 594 -20.77 -34.01 26.01
N ASN A 595 -21.43 -34.04 24.85
CA ASN A 595 -22.00 -32.88 24.18
C ASN A 595 -21.03 -31.70 24.09
N SER A 596 -19.73 -31.94 23.88
CA SER A 596 -18.67 -30.94 23.99
C SER A 596 -17.57 -31.22 22.96
N SER A 597 -16.86 -30.16 22.54
CA SER A 597 -15.76 -30.23 21.57
C SER A 597 -14.47 -29.63 22.15
N PRO A 598 -13.84 -30.25 23.15
CA PRO A 598 -12.63 -29.74 23.77
C PRO A 598 -11.42 -29.89 22.86
N GLU A 599 -10.49 -28.89 22.95
CA GLU A 599 -9.15 -28.96 22.38
C GLU A 599 -8.14 -29.37 23.45
N LEU A 600 -7.42 -30.49 23.23
CA LEU A 600 -6.38 -30.99 24.09
C LEU A 600 -5.06 -31.01 23.33
N HIS A 601 -4.07 -30.26 23.78
CA HIS A 601 -2.74 -30.21 23.16
C HIS A 601 -1.62 -30.40 24.20
N GLY A 602 -0.74 -31.34 23.98
CA GLY A 602 0.36 -31.60 24.92
C GLY A 602 -0.11 -32.07 26.30
N VAL A 603 -1.29 -32.70 26.41
CA VAL A 603 -1.88 -33.13 27.66
C VAL A 603 -1.35 -34.53 28.03
N ALA A 604 -0.96 -34.73 29.30
CA ALA A 604 -0.59 -36.02 29.86
C ALA A 604 -1.69 -36.53 30.80
N ILE A 605 -2.35 -37.61 30.44
CA ILE A 605 -3.39 -38.24 31.28
C ILE A 605 -2.88 -39.59 31.76
N THR A 606 -2.69 -39.70 33.07
CA THR A 606 -1.96 -40.85 33.59
C THR A 606 -2.62 -41.48 34.81
N ARG A 607 -2.56 -42.82 34.90
CA ARG A 607 -2.95 -43.59 36.05
C ARG A 607 -4.40 -43.34 36.51
N CYS A 608 -5.32 -43.14 35.60
CA CYS A 608 -6.75 -43.04 35.87
C CYS A 608 -7.34 -44.45 36.12
N SER A 609 -8.38 -44.56 36.98
CA SER A 609 -8.91 -45.87 37.37
C SER A 609 -9.95 -46.47 36.44
N GLN A 610 -10.62 -45.62 35.60
CA GLN A 610 -11.67 -46.08 34.66
C GLN A 610 -11.24 -45.89 33.21
N ALA A 611 -10.87 -44.65 32.83
CA ALA A 611 -10.28 -44.35 31.52
C ALA A 611 -9.49 -43.06 31.57
N GLY A 612 -8.51 -42.94 30.68
CA GLY A 612 -7.80 -41.66 30.44
C GLY A 612 -8.73 -40.62 29.83
N LEU A 613 -9.29 -40.90 28.67
CA LEU A 613 -10.28 -40.07 27.96
C LEU A 613 -11.55 -40.90 27.73
N ARG A 614 -12.70 -40.43 28.20
CA ARG A 614 -14.02 -40.96 27.86
C ARG A 614 -14.71 -40.01 26.91
N VAL A 615 -15.31 -40.54 25.85
CA VAL A 615 -16.09 -39.78 24.87
C VAL A 615 -17.47 -40.40 24.79
N ASP A 616 -18.47 -39.62 25.17
CA ASP A 616 -19.86 -40.07 25.23
C ASP A 616 -20.76 -39.06 24.48
N ASP A 617 -21.96 -39.44 24.18
CA ASP A 617 -23.02 -38.68 23.49
C ASP A 617 -22.64 -37.28 22.98
N GLY A 618 -22.51 -37.10 21.66
CA GLY A 618 -22.18 -35.83 21.04
C GLY A 618 -20.76 -35.30 21.31
N GLY A 619 -19.89 -36.07 21.97
CA GLY A 619 -18.52 -35.70 22.26
C GLY A 619 -17.64 -35.64 21.02
N LYS A 620 -16.92 -34.55 20.81
CA LYS A 620 -16.05 -34.32 19.63
C LYS A 620 -14.68 -33.75 20.05
N PRO A 621 -13.91 -34.41 20.90
CA PRO A 621 -12.60 -33.89 21.30
C PRO A 621 -11.61 -33.88 20.14
N VAL A 622 -10.77 -32.85 20.09
CA VAL A 622 -9.57 -32.79 19.26
C VAL A 622 -8.36 -32.93 20.16
N MET A 623 -7.59 -33.99 20.00
CA MET A 623 -6.42 -34.29 20.86
C MET A 623 -5.17 -34.48 20.02
N THR A 624 -4.15 -33.68 20.30
CA THR A 624 -2.89 -33.71 19.57
C THR A 624 -1.68 -33.66 20.52
N CYS A 625 -0.56 -34.24 20.11
CA CYS A 625 0.71 -34.19 20.83
C CYS A 625 0.58 -34.57 22.31
N SER A 626 -0.33 -35.46 22.64
CA SER A 626 -0.69 -35.81 24.00
C SER A 626 -0.34 -37.26 24.35
N ARG A 627 -0.26 -37.58 25.64
CA ARG A 627 0.05 -38.96 26.09
C ARG A 627 -0.99 -39.49 27.06
N LEU A 628 -1.42 -40.71 26.83
CA LEU A 628 -2.28 -41.49 27.74
C LEU A 628 -1.49 -42.69 28.21
N GLU A 629 -1.19 -42.73 29.51
CA GLU A 629 -0.26 -43.72 30.03
C GLU A 629 -0.68 -44.31 31.37
N GLY A 630 -0.63 -45.64 31.47
CA GLY A 630 -0.88 -46.39 32.69
C GLY A 630 -2.31 -46.28 33.21
N ASN A 631 -3.30 -46.02 32.35
CA ASN A 631 -4.70 -45.91 32.72
C ASN A 631 -5.32 -47.30 32.80
N GLN A 632 -6.16 -47.53 33.83
CA GLN A 632 -6.79 -48.80 34.16
C GLN A 632 -8.25 -48.86 33.65
N GLY A 633 -8.92 -49.96 33.91
CA GLY A 633 -10.31 -50.20 33.54
C GLY A 633 -10.50 -50.28 32.04
N SER A 634 -11.19 -49.30 31.44
CA SER A 634 -11.31 -49.19 29.97
C SER A 634 -10.05 -48.65 29.31
N GLY A 635 -9.01 -48.31 30.06
CA GLY A 635 -7.68 -47.99 29.58
C GLY A 635 -7.49 -46.55 29.10
N ALA A 636 -6.87 -46.35 27.93
CA ALA A 636 -6.55 -45.01 27.47
C ALA A 636 -7.78 -44.26 26.99
N LEU A 637 -8.58 -44.87 26.10
CA LEU A 637 -9.70 -44.24 25.42
C LEU A 637 -10.95 -45.15 25.45
N LEU A 638 -12.02 -44.63 26.01
CA LEU A 638 -13.34 -45.22 25.99
C LEU A 638 -14.28 -44.36 25.15
N ILE A 639 -14.91 -44.95 24.14
CA ILE A 639 -15.86 -44.28 23.26
C ILE A 639 -17.19 -44.99 23.28
N GLU A 640 -18.23 -44.28 23.67
CA GLU A 640 -19.60 -44.82 23.76
C GLU A 640 -20.63 -43.74 23.39
N GLY A 641 -21.92 -44.09 23.36
CA GLY A 641 -22.98 -43.16 23.03
C GLY A 641 -23.14 -42.90 21.52
N LYS A 642 -23.90 -41.84 21.16
CA LYS A 642 -24.21 -41.50 19.77
C LYS A 642 -23.67 -40.15 19.39
N GLY A 643 -23.38 -39.92 18.08
CA GLY A 643 -22.95 -38.64 17.56
C GLY A 643 -21.54 -38.21 17.98
N VAL A 644 -20.72 -39.15 18.43
CA VAL A 644 -19.33 -38.94 18.81
C VAL A 644 -18.43 -38.85 17.57
N ALA A 645 -17.43 -37.96 17.59
CA ALA A 645 -16.48 -37.78 16.50
C ALA A 645 -15.11 -37.29 17.03
N PRO A 646 -14.37 -38.11 17.79
CA PRO A 646 -13.06 -37.70 18.29
C PRO A 646 -12.04 -37.62 17.15
N GLN A 647 -11.16 -36.64 17.22
CA GLN A 647 -10.02 -36.45 16.32
C GLN A 647 -8.72 -36.56 17.11
N LEU A 648 -7.93 -37.60 16.80
CA LEU A 648 -6.76 -37.99 17.60
C LEU A 648 -5.57 -38.16 16.66
N LYS A 649 -4.57 -37.27 16.74
CA LYS A 649 -3.36 -37.30 15.89
C LYS A 649 -2.09 -37.01 16.68
N ASN A 650 -1.01 -37.66 16.34
CA ASN A 650 0.30 -37.45 16.95
C ASN A 650 0.29 -37.63 18.47
N ASN A 651 -0.47 -38.63 18.96
CA ASN A 651 -0.52 -38.96 20.39
C ASN A 651 0.25 -40.26 20.70
N LEU A 652 0.65 -40.38 21.96
CA LEU A 652 1.31 -41.55 22.53
C LEU A 652 0.36 -42.31 23.46
N PHE A 653 0.13 -43.58 23.19
CA PHE A 653 -0.61 -44.51 24.05
C PHE A 653 0.34 -45.57 24.60
N ARG A 654 0.49 -45.64 25.94
CA ARG A 654 1.48 -46.53 26.55
C ARG A 654 1.00 -47.14 27.87
N ASN A 655 1.23 -48.44 28.04
CA ASN A 655 1.02 -49.17 29.30
C ASN A 655 -0.39 -49.02 29.90
N ASN A 656 -1.44 -48.87 29.08
CA ASN A 656 -2.83 -48.83 29.53
C ASN A 656 -3.39 -50.29 29.55
N ASP A 657 -4.42 -50.55 30.37
CA ASP A 657 -5.08 -51.86 30.40
C ASP A 657 -5.65 -52.17 29.00
N PHE A 658 -6.30 -51.21 28.37
CA PHE A 658 -6.69 -51.24 26.97
C PHE A 658 -6.23 -49.96 26.31
N GLN A 659 -5.89 -50.04 25.00
CA GLN A 659 -5.53 -48.82 24.27
C GLN A 659 -6.79 -48.04 23.87
N VAL A 660 -7.78 -48.73 23.30
CA VAL A 660 -9.07 -48.15 22.90
C VAL A 660 -10.17 -49.20 23.08
N GLN A 661 -11.29 -48.79 23.64
CA GLN A 661 -12.57 -49.50 23.59
C GLN A 661 -13.61 -48.58 22.96
N CYS A 662 -14.27 -49.01 21.89
CA CYS A 662 -15.27 -48.24 21.17
C CYS A 662 -16.55 -49.04 21.00
N TYR A 663 -17.57 -48.69 21.78
CA TYR A 663 -18.91 -49.26 21.74
C TYR A 663 -19.90 -48.36 20.98
N ALA A 664 -19.46 -47.19 20.50
CA ALA A 664 -20.27 -46.32 19.67
C ALA A 664 -20.36 -46.89 18.23
N PRO A 665 -21.52 -46.78 17.56
CA PRO A 665 -21.69 -47.22 16.17
C PRO A 665 -21.07 -46.17 15.20
N VAL A 666 -19.75 -46.07 15.22
CA VAL A 666 -19.01 -45.08 14.41
C VAL A 666 -17.61 -45.65 14.10
N GLN A 667 -17.17 -45.45 12.87
CA GLN A 667 -15.79 -45.70 12.48
C GLN A 667 -14.87 -44.61 13.01
N ILE A 668 -13.85 -44.99 13.79
CA ILE A 668 -12.90 -44.03 14.39
C ILE A 668 -11.60 -44.00 13.58
N ASP A 669 -11.12 -42.78 13.28
CA ASP A 669 -9.80 -42.55 12.69
C ASP A 669 -8.75 -42.42 13.79
N LEU A 670 -7.89 -43.42 13.90
CA LEU A 670 -6.79 -43.50 14.86
C LEU A 670 -5.42 -43.48 14.18
N ARG A 671 -5.38 -43.15 12.89
CA ARG A 671 -4.12 -43.03 12.12
C ARG A 671 -3.22 -41.97 12.72
N SER A 672 -1.93 -42.07 12.44
CA SER A 672 -0.91 -41.11 12.90
C SER A 672 -0.80 -40.99 14.43
N ASN A 673 -1.08 -42.09 15.18
CA ASN A 673 -0.80 -42.22 16.60
C ASN A 673 0.23 -43.31 16.86
N TYR A 674 0.93 -43.22 17.99
CA TYR A 674 1.92 -44.21 18.41
C TYR A 674 1.39 -45.11 19.52
N TRP A 675 1.57 -46.43 19.37
CA TRP A 675 1.10 -47.50 20.27
C TRP A 675 2.31 -48.31 20.77
N SER A 676 2.67 -48.22 22.06
CA SER A 676 3.98 -48.68 22.57
C SER A 676 4.16 -50.19 22.63
N ARG A 677 3.10 -51.04 22.64
CA ARG A 677 3.20 -52.49 22.73
C ARG A 677 2.34 -53.25 21.73
N SER A 678 1.15 -52.76 21.47
CA SER A 678 0.23 -53.34 20.51
C SER A 678 -0.77 -52.31 20.02
N ALA A 679 -1.14 -52.39 18.76
CA ALA A 679 -2.25 -51.64 18.22
C ALA A 679 -3.56 -51.93 18.97
N PRO A 680 -4.58 -51.05 18.91
CA PRO A 680 -5.89 -51.33 19.47
C PRO A 680 -6.45 -52.66 18.94
N ASN A 681 -7.01 -53.47 19.81
CA ASN A 681 -7.62 -54.77 19.43
C ASN A 681 -8.99 -54.51 18.78
N ALA A 682 -9.15 -54.93 17.54
CA ALA A 682 -10.37 -54.76 16.76
C ALA A 682 -11.63 -55.36 17.40
N ALA A 683 -11.48 -56.35 18.30
CA ALA A 683 -12.59 -56.96 19.04
C ALA A 683 -13.34 -56.02 19.99
N PHE A 684 -12.75 -54.85 20.32
CA PHE A 684 -13.35 -53.82 21.17
C PHE A 684 -13.95 -52.64 20.38
N PHE A 685 -14.23 -52.86 19.10
CA PHE A 685 -14.85 -51.82 18.25
C PHE A 685 -16.15 -52.37 17.66
N THR A 686 -17.19 -51.54 17.65
CA THR A 686 -18.44 -51.82 16.95
C THR A 686 -18.25 -51.73 15.44
N GLU A 687 -17.47 -50.72 14.98
CA GLU A 687 -17.08 -50.52 13.60
C GLU A 687 -15.55 -50.62 13.47
N GLN A 688 -15.04 -51.16 12.36
CA GLN A 688 -13.61 -51.32 12.15
C GLN A 688 -12.88 -49.96 12.16
N PRO A 689 -11.87 -49.74 13.02
CA PRO A 689 -11.14 -48.49 13.10
C PRO A 689 -10.19 -48.32 11.92
N LEU A 690 -9.89 -47.07 11.56
CA LEU A 690 -8.80 -46.72 10.63
C LEU A 690 -7.50 -46.59 11.43
N LEU A 691 -6.54 -47.50 11.21
CA LEU A 691 -5.29 -47.57 11.97
C LEU A 691 -4.05 -47.17 11.14
N ASP A 692 -4.02 -47.49 9.86
CA ASP A 692 -2.85 -47.24 9.00
C ASP A 692 -2.93 -45.90 8.27
N PRO A 693 -1.82 -45.12 8.26
CA PRO A 693 -0.54 -45.43 8.86
C PRO A 693 -0.49 -45.15 10.37
N MET A 694 0.11 -46.08 11.15
CA MET A 694 0.51 -45.83 12.54
C MET A 694 1.92 -45.22 12.60
N LEU A 695 2.25 -44.48 13.66
CA LEU A 695 3.60 -44.00 13.88
C LEU A 695 4.52 -45.12 14.41
N ASN A 696 5.73 -45.21 13.87
CA ASN A 696 6.74 -46.17 14.28
C ASN A 696 7.49 -45.73 15.54
N GLU A 697 7.50 -44.45 15.84
CA GLU A 697 8.17 -43.84 16.99
C GLU A 697 7.25 -42.85 17.69
N PRO A 698 7.47 -42.55 18.99
CA PRO A 698 6.73 -41.54 19.70
C PRO A 698 6.85 -40.17 19.00
N PRO A 699 5.76 -39.42 18.82
CA PRO A 699 5.82 -38.12 18.19
C PRO A 699 6.78 -37.18 18.92
N ALA A 700 7.62 -36.43 18.19
CA ALA A 700 8.57 -35.49 18.76
C ALA A 700 7.93 -34.43 19.66
N CYS A 701 6.66 -34.07 19.38
CA CYS A 701 5.92 -33.10 20.18
C CYS A 701 5.45 -33.64 21.54
N VAL A 702 5.50 -34.96 21.76
CA VAL A 702 5.14 -35.63 23.06
C VAL A 702 6.36 -35.85 23.95
N GLN A 703 7.56 -35.80 23.41
CA GLN A 703 8.84 -36.00 24.12
C GLN A 703 9.21 -34.83 25.05
#